data_7c29ea5a28ab351389f6514a8142470c
#
_entry.id   7c29ea5a28ab351389f6514a8142470c
#
_cell.length_a   1.000
_cell.length_b   1.000
_cell.length_c   1.000
_cell.angle_alpha   90.00
_cell.angle_beta   90.00
_cell.angle_gamma   90.00
#
_symmetry.space_group_name_H-M   'P 1'
#
loop_
_entity.id
_entity.type
_entity.pdbx_description
1 polymer ?
#
loop_
_entity_poly.entity_id
_entity_poly.type
_entity_poly.pdbx_seq_one_letter_code
_entity_poly.pdbx_strand_id
1 'polypeptide(L)'
;MAGLPAVARPLPPPESSDELVLEEGGQQHFLTWGGAGQAHLLVRADSRLVVAFPAENLGISLWFGPQTRVRVAAPPVMRAVPRGQRLEVTLSSQNSTMEIRDAVLDSIRTIRDRQTLGPAGAEVVRRDRRAFARRHPVPENWASERVRVASGRWEADRVNLDGGVFRALLLLPPQVRVEHREEGWSLRSAAPFELRLVAEVPAAPLSVTPPEELFTAEALALEDPRSRAAMRGLAFLAPREKFMAGSWRFLTYFGRDTLLSLMLLDPALTPGAYVRGVQSVLARLSPTGQVAHEEDLGPWAERRRVAGELFGVVLPRSGQALSPEAIRDLYRPIHDYKMVDDDFLLAPALARLAERSPQTLCELFADPEALRQVMLNFGHVLASAEPYGQESSWRRTVALYPGESVGEWRDSNEGLGGGRHPMNVNAVLVPAALRAIVAVLDSLPEPQRETCRKSLPGARERAAGLARVWEGARQDYLVRLEPAQIRARLSRFLEQGPLTPSERNFYRSLPVEGVRLGDFLEGAPALEGGLEFPALALDAEGRKLAIMNSDVSFELFLGEPSADRVGMALRLLELPYPVGLRTGVGPVVANAACSPDPGHWETLGRGAYHGAVVWSWQSAMLRAGLARLLPRFRQQDPALAQRMETVLADLAASQERAGDLAASELWTFEVESGSWQAIPFGTGTATSGDESNPVQLWSTVHPALVLRERALLRGARAPGR
;
A
#
# COMPACT_ATOMS: atom_id res chain seq x y z
N MET A 1 34.10 31.07 45.88
CA MET A 1 34.28 31.31 44.43
C MET A 1 33.03 30.80 43.73
N ALA A 2 32.16 31.69 43.30
CA ALA A 2 30.91 31.36 42.65
C ALA A 2 31.15 31.03 41.16
N GLY A 3 30.71 29.84 40.73
CA GLY A 3 30.80 29.43 39.35
C GLY A 3 29.82 30.21 38.45
N LEU A 4 30.30 30.77 37.39
CA LEU A 4 29.50 31.41 36.32
C LEU A 4 28.58 30.40 35.64
N PRO A 5 27.34 30.78 35.28
CA PRO A 5 26.44 29.89 34.53
C PRO A 5 26.97 29.64 33.13
N ALA A 6 26.91 28.39 32.70
CA ALA A 6 27.30 27.98 31.35
C ALA A 6 26.44 28.71 30.32
N VAL A 7 27.11 29.45 29.44
CA VAL A 7 26.49 30.06 28.24
C VAL A 7 25.93 28.95 27.37
N ALA A 8 24.62 28.96 27.20
CA ALA A 8 23.94 28.04 26.28
C ALA A 8 24.54 28.20 24.88
N ARG A 9 25.07 27.10 24.32
CA ARG A 9 25.50 27.08 22.91
C ARG A 9 24.31 27.47 22.02
N PRO A 10 24.50 28.35 21.04
CA PRO A 10 23.47 28.62 20.05
C PRO A 10 23.09 27.31 19.35
N LEU A 11 21.79 27.05 19.24
CA LEU A 11 21.26 25.93 18.45
C LEU A 11 21.80 26.06 17.02
N PRO A 12 22.18 24.94 16.38
CA PRO A 12 22.58 24.96 14.97
C PRO A 12 21.42 25.56 14.13
N PRO A 13 21.73 26.22 13.01
CA PRO A 13 20.69 26.73 12.10
C PRO A 13 19.79 25.56 11.70
N PRO A 14 18.51 25.80 11.35
CA PRO A 14 17.59 24.76 10.95
C PRO A 14 18.21 24.02 9.76
N GLU A 15 18.45 22.70 9.93
CA GLU A 15 18.82 21.84 8.82
C GLU A 15 17.73 21.97 7.76
N SER A 16 18.15 22.13 6.48
CA SER A 16 17.21 22.23 5.36
C SER A 16 16.29 21.00 5.36
N SER A 17 15.00 21.22 5.55
CA SER A 17 14.01 20.16 5.41
C SER A 17 13.65 20.02 3.93
N ASP A 18 13.60 18.78 3.46
CA ASP A 18 12.99 18.46 2.17
C ASP A 18 11.47 18.51 2.28
N GLU A 19 10.79 18.82 1.17
CA GLU A 19 9.33 18.79 1.12
C GLU A 19 8.82 18.27 -0.23
N LEU A 20 7.63 17.68 -0.22
CA LEU A 20 6.85 17.32 -1.40
C LEU A 20 5.42 17.85 -1.20
N VAL A 21 4.98 18.70 -2.13
CA VAL A 21 3.62 19.28 -2.12
C VAL A 21 2.81 18.68 -3.25
N LEU A 22 1.60 18.21 -2.94
CA LEU A 22 0.67 17.61 -3.88
C LEU A 22 -0.74 18.15 -3.64
N GLU A 23 -1.56 18.20 -4.70
CA GLU A 23 -3.00 18.43 -4.60
C GLU A 23 -3.73 17.26 -5.26
N GLU A 24 -4.64 16.61 -4.54
CA GLU A 24 -5.42 15.48 -5.04
C GLU A 24 -6.84 15.49 -4.45
N GLY A 25 -7.85 15.32 -5.30
CA GLY A 25 -9.24 15.21 -4.84
C GLY A 25 -9.75 16.39 -4.00
N GLY A 26 -9.21 17.61 -4.20
CA GLY A 26 -9.54 18.80 -3.40
C GLY A 26 -8.85 18.82 -2.04
N GLN A 27 -7.79 18.04 -1.86
CA GLN A 27 -6.97 18.01 -0.66
C GLN A 27 -5.58 18.55 -0.96
N GLN A 28 -5.00 19.30 -0.01
CA GLN A 28 -3.61 19.75 -0.03
C GLN A 28 -2.77 18.78 0.84
N HIS A 29 -1.66 18.32 0.30
CA HIS A 29 -0.73 17.41 0.97
C HIS A 29 0.66 18.05 1.02
N PHE A 30 1.24 18.08 2.21
CA PHE A 30 2.60 18.55 2.46
C PHE A 30 3.36 17.46 3.22
N LEU A 31 4.30 16.82 2.54
CA LEU A 31 5.22 15.87 3.15
C LEU A 31 6.51 16.62 3.45
N THR A 32 6.95 16.61 4.70
CA THR A 32 8.15 17.31 5.16
C THR A 32 9.03 16.34 5.94
N TRP A 33 10.32 16.28 5.64
CA TRP A 33 11.27 15.40 6.32
C TRP A 33 12.67 16.01 6.39
N GLY A 34 13.42 15.67 7.44
CA GLY A 34 14.77 16.16 7.70
C GLY A 34 15.25 15.76 9.09
N GLY A 35 16.38 16.27 9.50
CA GLY A 35 16.95 15.99 10.83
C GLY A 35 16.06 16.40 12.01
N ALA A 36 15.13 17.35 11.80
CA ALA A 36 14.17 17.78 12.82
C ALA A 36 12.95 16.86 12.94
N GLY A 37 12.73 15.93 12.02
CA GLY A 37 11.60 15.00 12.02
C GLY A 37 10.95 14.80 10.68
N GLN A 38 9.84 14.07 10.69
CA GLN A 38 9.03 13.76 9.51
C GLN A 38 7.56 13.93 9.82
N ALA A 39 6.81 14.59 8.92
CA ALA A 39 5.37 14.68 9.02
C ALA A 39 4.70 14.79 7.63
N HIS A 40 3.48 14.28 7.52
CA HIS A 40 2.57 14.53 6.43
C HIS A 40 1.41 15.38 6.93
N LEU A 41 1.29 16.61 6.47
CA LEU A 41 0.13 17.46 6.69
C LEU A 41 -0.84 17.28 5.52
N LEU A 42 -2.09 16.92 5.83
CA LEU A 42 -3.21 16.84 4.90
C LEU A 42 -4.28 17.85 5.32
N VAL A 43 -4.74 18.67 4.38
CA VAL A 43 -5.84 19.62 4.60
C VAL A 43 -6.90 19.41 3.52
N ARG A 44 -8.10 18.99 3.96
CA ARG A 44 -9.32 19.05 3.17
C ARG A 44 -10.14 20.25 3.67
N ALA A 45 -10.23 21.24 2.81
CA ALA A 45 -10.63 22.60 3.19
C ALA A 45 -11.91 22.68 4.01
N ASP A 46 -12.88 21.81 3.75
CA ASP A 46 -14.24 21.83 4.28
C ASP A 46 -14.55 20.77 5.35
N SER A 47 -13.59 19.91 5.68
CA SER A 47 -13.89 18.79 6.57
C SER A 47 -12.84 18.50 7.63
N ARG A 48 -11.56 18.54 7.31
CA ARG A 48 -10.52 18.12 8.24
C ARG A 48 -9.11 18.61 7.91
N LEU A 49 -8.29 18.57 8.95
CA LEU A 49 -6.85 18.64 8.88
C LEU A 49 -6.28 17.42 9.61
N VAL A 50 -5.27 16.79 9.03
CA VAL A 50 -4.52 15.67 9.65
C VAL A 50 -3.03 15.98 9.58
N VAL A 51 -2.33 15.84 10.70
CA VAL A 51 -0.86 15.78 10.76
C VAL A 51 -0.48 14.37 11.18
N ALA A 52 0.17 13.65 10.27
CA ALA A 52 0.61 12.29 10.48
C ALA A 52 2.14 12.25 10.68
N PHE A 53 2.59 11.57 11.74
CA PHE A 53 4.00 11.40 12.09
C PHE A 53 4.38 9.92 12.00
N PRO A 54 5.40 9.56 11.18
CA PRO A 54 5.78 8.16 10.97
C PRO A 54 6.25 7.42 12.22
N ALA A 55 6.96 8.12 13.11
CA ALA A 55 7.43 7.54 14.34
C ALA A 55 6.25 7.09 15.21
N GLU A 56 6.21 5.80 15.55
CA GLU A 56 5.12 5.16 16.28
C GLU A 56 3.73 5.27 15.64
N ASN A 57 3.66 5.69 14.36
CA ASN A 57 2.41 5.83 13.58
C ASN A 57 1.40 6.78 14.26
N LEU A 58 1.88 7.96 14.70
CA LEU A 58 1.11 8.93 15.47
C LEU A 58 0.41 9.95 14.57
N GLY A 59 -0.68 10.55 15.08
CA GLY A 59 -1.39 11.59 14.39
C GLY A 59 -2.11 12.59 15.27
N ILE A 60 -2.36 13.74 14.67
CA ILE A 60 -3.19 14.81 15.22
C ILE A 60 -4.18 15.20 14.13
N SER A 61 -5.47 15.16 14.43
CA SER A 61 -6.49 15.63 13.49
C SER A 61 -7.47 16.61 14.11
N LEU A 62 -7.88 17.58 13.31
CA LEU A 62 -8.96 18.51 13.59
C LEU A 62 -10.07 18.32 12.57
N TRP A 63 -11.30 18.15 13.04
CA TRP A 63 -12.49 17.92 12.21
C TRP A 63 -13.35 19.17 12.23
N PHE A 64 -13.74 19.66 11.06
CA PHE A 64 -14.36 20.95 10.89
C PHE A 64 -15.87 20.84 10.66
N GLY A 65 -16.57 21.92 11.00
CA GLY A 65 -17.98 22.09 10.62
C GLY A 65 -18.14 22.47 9.14
N PRO A 66 -19.32 22.27 8.54
CA PRO A 66 -19.54 22.33 7.09
C PRO A 66 -19.33 23.71 6.47
N GLN A 67 -19.35 24.79 7.27
CA GLN A 67 -19.08 26.16 6.81
C GLN A 67 -17.61 26.55 6.92
N THR A 68 -16.76 25.71 7.49
CA THR A 68 -15.33 25.97 7.60
C THR A 68 -14.65 25.78 6.26
N ARG A 69 -13.75 26.70 5.90
CA ARG A 69 -12.88 26.62 4.73
C ARG A 69 -11.48 27.01 5.15
N VAL A 70 -10.58 26.03 5.20
CA VAL A 70 -9.19 26.20 5.66
C VAL A 70 -8.22 25.82 4.56
N ARG A 71 -7.15 26.61 4.40
CA ARG A 71 -6.02 26.30 3.52
C ARG A 71 -4.71 26.55 4.24
N VAL A 72 -3.65 25.91 3.76
CA VAL A 72 -2.29 26.21 4.19
C VAL A 72 -1.87 27.54 3.55
N ALA A 73 -1.47 28.52 4.39
CA ALA A 73 -1.05 29.85 3.94
C ALA A 73 0.47 29.93 3.71
N ALA A 74 1.26 29.09 4.39
CA ALA A 74 2.70 28.99 4.21
C ALA A 74 3.17 27.54 4.43
N PRO A 75 4.25 27.10 3.79
CA PRO A 75 4.79 25.75 3.97
C PRO A 75 4.97 25.39 5.45
N PRO A 76 4.66 24.14 5.85
CA PRO A 76 4.83 23.69 7.22
C PRO A 76 6.31 23.60 7.59
N VAL A 77 6.63 23.82 8.87
CA VAL A 77 8.00 23.78 9.38
C VAL A 77 8.13 22.73 10.47
N MET A 78 9.04 21.76 10.27
CA MET A 78 9.41 20.79 11.30
C MET A 78 10.36 21.40 12.33
N ARG A 79 10.14 21.06 13.61
CA ARG A 79 10.99 21.44 14.73
C ARG A 79 11.31 20.23 15.59
N ALA A 80 12.57 20.03 15.89
CA ALA A 80 12.98 19.10 16.93
C ALA A 80 12.57 19.65 18.29
N VAL A 81 11.99 18.78 19.13
CA VAL A 81 11.67 19.08 20.52
C VAL A 81 12.21 17.98 21.42
N PRO A 82 12.52 18.26 22.70
CA PRO A 82 12.97 17.21 23.62
C PRO A 82 11.91 16.09 23.72
N ARG A 83 12.30 14.87 23.37
CA ARG A 83 11.45 13.66 23.41
C ARG A 83 10.25 13.68 22.45
N GLY A 84 10.37 14.33 21.28
CA GLY A 84 9.25 14.37 20.35
C GLY A 84 9.53 15.09 19.04
N GLN A 85 8.47 15.33 18.31
CA GLN A 85 8.46 16.07 17.04
C GLN A 85 7.36 17.14 17.08
N ARG A 86 7.61 18.26 16.41
CA ARG A 86 6.66 19.37 16.28
C ARG A 86 6.57 19.82 14.82
N LEU A 87 5.34 19.94 14.32
CA LEU A 87 5.04 20.64 13.08
C LEU A 87 4.37 21.96 13.37
N GLU A 88 4.86 23.06 12.78
CA GLU A 88 4.23 24.38 12.81
C GLU A 88 3.72 24.72 11.41
N VAL A 89 2.48 25.18 11.31
CA VAL A 89 1.87 25.57 10.03
C VAL A 89 1.00 26.81 10.21
N THR A 90 1.08 27.74 9.24
CA THR A 90 0.16 28.87 9.15
C THR A 90 -1.03 28.47 8.28
N LEU A 91 -2.22 28.57 8.87
CA LEU A 91 -3.49 28.27 8.23
C LEU A 91 -4.25 29.56 7.96
N SER A 92 -4.92 29.63 6.82
CA SER A 92 -5.85 30.71 6.47
C SER A 92 -7.28 30.17 6.50
N SER A 93 -8.12 30.75 7.38
CA SER A 93 -9.56 30.54 7.30
C SER A 93 -10.12 31.46 6.22
N GLN A 94 -10.73 30.90 5.20
CA GLN A 94 -11.31 31.64 4.07
C GLN A 94 -12.63 32.30 4.45
N ASN A 95 -13.21 31.97 5.60
CA ASN A 95 -14.43 32.50 6.15
C ASN A 95 -14.15 33.23 7.47
N SER A 96 -15.06 34.13 7.89
CA SER A 96 -15.01 34.77 9.19
C SER A 96 -15.28 33.85 10.38
N THR A 97 -15.65 32.61 10.11
CA THR A 97 -15.93 31.58 11.13
C THR A 97 -15.23 30.28 10.77
N MET A 98 -14.57 29.63 11.75
CA MET A 98 -14.03 28.30 11.69
C MET A 98 -14.61 27.48 12.84
N GLU A 99 -15.22 26.34 12.54
CA GLU A 99 -15.79 25.44 13.53
C GLU A 99 -14.92 24.21 13.68
N ILE A 100 -14.54 23.86 14.92
CA ILE A 100 -13.82 22.65 15.28
C ILE A 100 -14.82 21.74 16.02
N ARG A 101 -15.24 20.66 15.42
CA ARG A 101 -16.21 19.71 15.97
C ARG A 101 -15.56 18.59 16.78
N ASP A 102 -14.36 18.18 16.41
CA ASP A 102 -13.65 17.10 17.08
C ASP A 102 -12.13 17.30 16.90
N ALA A 103 -11.36 16.81 17.88
CA ALA A 103 -9.91 16.69 17.82
C ALA A 103 -9.54 15.27 18.23
N VAL A 104 -8.74 14.58 17.43
CA VAL A 104 -8.24 13.23 17.72
C VAL A 104 -6.71 13.29 17.73
N LEU A 105 -6.14 13.03 18.89
CA LEU A 105 -4.70 13.03 19.18
C LEU A 105 -4.28 11.61 19.57
N ASP A 106 -4.00 10.77 18.55
CA ASP A 106 -3.84 9.35 18.75
C ASP A 106 -2.96 8.71 17.66
N SER A 107 -3.10 7.40 17.45
CA SER A 107 -2.54 6.73 16.29
C SER A 107 -3.26 7.13 15.00
N ILE A 108 -2.58 6.99 13.87
CA ILE A 108 -3.20 7.18 12.54
C ILE A 108 -4.35 6.20 12.31
N ARG A 109 -4.30 5.00 12.89
CA ARG A 109 -5.41 4.03 12.83
C ARG A 109 -6.69 4.61 13.44
N THR A 110 -6.61 5.24 14.61
CA THR A 110 -7.76 5.90 15.25
C THR A 110 -8.32 7.02 14.38
N ILE A 111 -7.46 7.80 13.73
CA ILE A 111 -7.86 8.88 12.82
C ILE A 111 -8.54 8.32 11.57
N ARG A 112 -8.06 7.19 11.02
CA ARG A 112 -8.71 6.47 9.91
C ARG A 112 -10.10 5.96 10.31
N ASP A 113 -10.22 5.34 11.48
CA ASP A 113 -11.52 4.89 12.00
C ASP A 113 -12.47 6.06 12.17
N ARG A 114 -11.98 7.22 12.64
CA ARG A 114 -12.77 8.47 12.72
C ARG A 114 -13.23 8.95 11.35
N GLN A 115 -12.42 8.79 10.32
CA GLN A 115 -12.78 9.12 8.94
C GLN A 115 -13.85 8.18 8.40
N THR A 116 -13.64 6.87 8.50
CA THR A 116 -14.49 5.85 7.86
C THR A 116 -15.83 5.67 8.59
N LEU A 117 -15.82 5.70 9.93
CA LEU A 117 -16.96 5.42 10.78
C LEU A 117 -17.58 6.69 11.40
N GLY A 118 -17.11 7.87 11.01
CA GLY A 118 -17.54 9.11 11.63
C GLY A 118 -17.07 9.25 13.10
N PRO A 119 -17.72 10.09 13.92
CA PRO A 119 -17.35 10.26 15.34
C PRO A 119 -17.29 8.95 16.15
N ALA A 120 -18.08 7.97 15.77
CA ALA A 120 -18.13 6.66 16.43
C ALA A 120 -16.77 5.92 16.38
N GLY A 121 -15.99 6.08 15.30
CA GLY A 121 -14.68 5.42 15.16
C GLY A 121 -13.69 5.80 16.26
N ALA A 122 -13.50 7.09 16.52
CA ALA A 122 -12.67 7.55 17.63
C ALA A 122 -13.28 7.24 19.01
N GLU A 123 -14.61 7.29 19.10
CA GLU A 123 -15.32 7.04 20.37
C GLU A 123 -15.18 5.59 20.84
N VAL A 124 -15.05 4.61 19.96
CA VAL A 124 -14.73 3.22 20.32
C VAL A 124 -13.43 3.16 21.11
N VAL A 125 -12.36 3.82 20.63
CA VAL A 125 -11.05 3.85 21.29
C VAL A 125 -11.15 4.52 22.67
N ARG A 126 -11.81 5.69 22.73
CA ARG A 126 -12.02 6.43 23.98
C ARG A 126 -12.83 5.60 24.99
N ARG A 127 -13.83 4.87 24.56
CA ARG A 127 -14.63 3.96 25.38
C ARG A 127 -13.81 2.83 25.97
N ASP A 128 -13.00 2.17 25.15
CA ASP A 128 -12.14 1.05 25.59
C ASP A 128 -11.13 1.54 26.65
N ARG A 129 -10.52 2.69 26.44
CA ARG A 129 -9.62 3.33 27.43
C ARG A 129 -10.34 3.73 28.70
N ARG A 130 -11.54 4.31 28.64
CA ARG A 130 -12.32 4.61 29.83
C ARG A 130 -12.72 3.35 30.61
N ALA A 131 -12.99 2.24 29.93
CA ALA A 131 -13.25 0.96 30.57
C ALA A 131 -12.01 0.43 31.34
N PHE A 132 -10.83 0.61 30.75
CA PHE A 132 -9.56 0.28 31.39
C PHE A 132 -9.25 1.22 32.58
N ALA A 133 -9.42 2.53 32.42
CA ALA A 133 -9.23 3.55 33.45
C ALA A 133 -10.07 3.34 34.73
N ARG A 134 -11.25 2.71 34.59
CA ARG A 134 -12.06 2.33 35.76
C ARG A 134 -11.43 1.20 36.61
N ARG A 135 -10.50 0.46 36.04
CA ARG A 135 -9.86 -0.69 36.68
C ARG A 135 -8.41 -0.39 37.13
N HIS A 136 -7.76 0.57 36.52
CA HIS A 136 -6.37 0.89 36.78
C HIS A 136 -6.16 2.41 36.92
N PRO A 137 -5.37 2.87 37.86
CA PRO A 137 -4.94 4.28 37.95
C PRO A 137 -4.17 4.67 36.68
N VAL A 138 -4.64 5.68 35.96
CA VAL A 138 -4.04 6.22 34.73
C VAL A 138 -4.06 7.75 34.77
N PRO A 139 -3.29 8.46 33.93
CA PRO A 139 -3.37 9.92 33.80
C PRO A 139 -4.78 10.39 33.45
N GLU A 140 -5.19 11.55 33.97
CA GLU A 140 -6.56 12.10 33.82
C GLU A 140 -7.01 12.22 32.36
N ASN A 141 -6.14 12.71 31.48
CA ASN A 141 -6.43 12.92 30.05
C ASN A 141 -5.77 11.85 29.15
N TRP A 142 -5.61 10.62 29.66
CA TRP A 142 -5.14 9.50 28.83
C TRP A 142 -6.25 8.92 27.94
N ALA A 143 -7.46 8.78 28.49
CA ALA A 143 -8.56 8.12 27.79
C ALA A 143 -9.23 8.99 26.73
N SER A 144 -9.08 10.30 26.81
CA SER A 144 -9.63 11.26 25.86
C SER A 144 -8.86 12.58 25.88
N GLU A 145 -8.99 13.36 24.85
CA GLU A 145 -8.41 14.69 24.73
C GLU A 145 -9.02 15.65 25.74
N ARG A 146 -8.20 16.52 26.29
CA ARG A 146 -8.63 17.66 27.11
C ARG A 146 -8.47 18.93 26.30
N VAL A 147 -9.56 19.71 26.17
CA VAL A 147 -9.54 21.00 25.46
C VAL A 147 -9.50 22.14 26.48
N ARG A 148 -8.62 23.10 26.23
CA ARG A 148 -8.49 24.34 26.99
C ARG A 148 -8.52 25.53 26.06
N VAL A 149 -9.22 26.59 26.50
CA VAL A 149 -9.26 27.86 25.80
C VAL A 149 -8.77 28.96 26.72
N ALA A 150 -7.83 29.75 26.25
CA ALA A 150 -7.32 30.92 26.92
C ALA A 150 -7.26 32.10 25.92
N SER A 151 -6.98 33.34 26.39
CA SER A 151 -6.85 34.49 25.50
C SER A 151 -5.84 34.22 24.39
N GLY A 152 -6.27 34.30 23.13
CA GLY A 152 -5.43 34.11 21.97
C GLY A 152 -5.03 32.65 21.65
N ARG A 153 -5.63 31.64 22.33
CA ARG A 153 -5.31 30.23 22.02
C ARG A 153 -6.44 29.26 22.29
N TRP A 154 -6.51 28.24 21.46
CA TRP A 154 -7.26 27.00 21.66
C TRP A 154 -6.25 25.86 21.69
N GLU A 155 -6.35 24.94 22.64
CA GLU A 155 -5.40 23.85 22.83
C GLU A 155 -6.13 22.55 23.17
N ALA A 156 -5.81 21.46 22.47
CA ALA A 156 -6.18 20.10 22.82
C ALA A 156 -4.92 19.31 23.19
N ASP A 157 -4.96 18.56 24.31
CA ASP A 157 -3.87 17.70 24.73
C ASP A 157 -4.36 16.33 25.20
N ARG A 158 -3.53 15.30 24.99
CA ARG A 158 -3.68 13.95 25.52
C ARG A 158 -2.35 13.42 26.01
N VAL A 159 -2.38 12.63 27.07
CA VAL A 159 -1.16 12.06 27.70
C VAL A 159 -1.17 10.54 27.52
N ASN A 160 -0.04 9.96 27.15
CA ASN A 160 0.18 8.50 27.13
C ASN A 160 0.43 7.97 28.56
N LEU A 161 0.35 6.64 28.73
CA LEU A 161 0.66 5.99 30.02
C LEU A 161 2.11 6.20 30.48
N ASP A 162 3.04 6.37 29.53
CA ASP A 162 4.46 6.66 29.79
C ASP A 162 4.76 8.14 30.06
N GLY A 163 3.72 8.99 30.07
CA GLY A 163 3.83 10.44 30.28
C GLY A 163 4.11 11.26 29.01
N GLY A 164 4.21 10.63 27.86
CA GLY A 164 4.33 11.33 26.57
C GLY A 164 3.09 12.16 26.26
N VAL A 165 3.27 13.38 25.72
CA VAL A 165 2.17 14.36 25.51
C VAL A 165 1.95 14.62 24.03
N PHE A 166 0.73 14.39 23.55
CA PHE A 166 0.21 14.93 22.30
C PHE A 166 -0.33 16.34 22.54
N ARG A 167 -0.11 17.25 21.61
CA ARG A 167 -0.66 18.61 21.68
C ARG A 167 -1.03 19.12 20.30
N ALA A 168 -2.25 19.67 20.18
CA ALA A 168 -2.69 20.52 19.09
C ALA A 168 -2.97 21.91 19.64
N LEU A 169 -2.18 22.91 19.26
CA LEU A 169 -2.30 24.29 19.74
C LEU A 169 -2.58 25.20 18.55
N LEU A 170 -3.70 25.93 18.58
CA LEU A 170 -4.01 27.02 17.67
C LEU A 170 -3.69 28.34 18.35
N LEU A 171 -2.73 29.08 17.79
CA LEU A 171 -2.44 30.48 18.17
C LEU A 171 -3.29 31.39 17.32
N LEU A 172 -4.16 32.13 17.97
CA LEU A 172 -5.22 32.92 17.38
C LEU A 172 -4.85 34.40 17.39
N PRO A 173 -5.12 35.15 16.32
CA PRO A 173 -4.95 36.59 16.33
C PRO A 173 -5.95 37.27 17.33
N PRO A 174 -5.62 38.43 17.87
CA PRO A 174 -6.39 39.06 18.95
C PRO A 174 -7.88 39.33 18.62
N GLN A 175 -8.21 39.49 17.33
CA GLN A 175 -9.58 39.73 16.88
C GLN A 175 -10.44 38.47 16.82
N VAL A 176 -9.87 37.26 16.97
CA VAL A 176 -10.61 36.02 16.94
C VAL A 176 -11.14 35.69 18.33
N ARG A 177 -12.46 35.48 18.41
CA ARG A 177 -13.14 35.01 19.62
C ARG A 177 -13.41 33.53 19.52
N VAL A 178 -13.26 32.82 20.64
CA VAL A 178 -13.54 31.38 20.75
C VAL A 178 -14.78 31.19 21.61
N GLU A 179 -15.76 30.49 21.09
CA GLU A 179 -17.02 30.16 21.77
C GLU A 179 -17.20 28.65 21.81
N HIS A 180 -17.57 28.12 22.98
CA HIS A 180 -17.99 26.72 23.07
C HIS A 180 -19.43 26.58 22.53
N ARG A 181 -19.67 25.54 21.76
CA ARG A 181 -20.97 25.19 21.18
C ARG A 181 -21.31 23.76 21.56
N GLU A 182 -22.58 23.39 21.39
CA GLU A 182 -23.06 22.02 21.65
C GLU A 182 -22.25 20.97 20.87
N GLU A 183 -21.89 21.27 19.62
CA GLU A 183 -21.12 20.38 18.72
C GLU A 183 -19.63 20.81 18.59
N GLY A 184 -18.99 21.38 19.62
CA GLY A 184 -17.57 21.73 19.60
C GLY A 184 -17.28 23.20 19.82
N TRP A 185 -16.37 23.79 19.03
CA TRP A 185 -15.81 25.13 19.24
C TRP A 185 -15.95 25.96 17.97
N SER A 186 -16.38 27.22 18.13
CA SER A 186 -16.50 28.19 17.06
C SER A 186 -15.48 29.34 17.25
N LEU A 187 -14.59 29.51 16.27
CA LEU A 187 -13.62 30.59 16.19
C LEU A 187 -14.18 31.66 15.25
N ARG A 188 -14.39 32.86 15.71
CA ARG A 188 -15.06 33.96 14.96
C ARG A 188 -14.23 35.23 14.90
N SER A 189 -14.25 35.88 13.74
CA SER A 189 -13.68 37.20 13.48
C SER A 189 -14.64 38.02 12.64
N ALA A 190 -14.38 39.31 12.46
CA ALA A 190 -15.14 40.18 11.56
C ALA A 190 -14.85 39.88 10.07
N ALA A 191 -13.73 39.25 9.76
CA ALA A 191 -13.25 38.92 8.42
C ALA A 191 -12.50 37.58 8.41
N PRO A 192 -12.17 37.01 7.24
CA PRO A 192 -11.20 35.92 7.12
C PRO A 192 -9.92 36.22 7.91
N PHE A 193 -9.30 35.15 8.47
CA PHE A 193 -8.17 35.32 9.38
C PHE A 193 -7.14 34.21 9.21
N GLU A 194 -5.90 34.54 9.54
CA GLU A 194 -4.82 33.53 9.65
C GLU A 194 -4.61 33.13 11.11
N LEU A 195 -4.18 31.89 11.30
CA LEU A 195 -3.81 31.35 12.60
C LEU A 195 -2.63 30.40 12.44
N ARG A 196 -1.92 30.12 13.53
CA ARG A 196 -0.83 29.16 13.53
C ARG A 196 -1.22 27.92 14.31
N LEU A 197 -1.15 26.74 13.65
CA LEU A 197 -1.25 25.42 14.28
C LEU A 197 0.16 24.98 14.70
N VAL A 198 0.26 24.49 15.93
CA VAL A 198 1.41 23.74 16.43
C VAL A 198 0.91 22.35 16.78
N ALA A 199 1.43 21.34 16.10
CA ALA A 199 1.13 19.92 16.33
C ALA A 199 2.37 19.22 16.90
N GLU A 200 2.25 18.63 18.10
CA GLU A 200 3.34 17.94 18.79
C GLU A 200 2.96 16.51 19.13
N VAL A 201 3.92 15.58 18.93
CA VAL A 201 3.79 14.17 19.29
C VAL A 201 5.01 13.68 20.11
N PRO A 202 4.81 12.72 21.04
CA PRO A 202 5.85 12.29 21.97
C PRO A 202 6.75 11.16 21.43
N ALA A 203 7.07 11.18 20.13
CA ALA A 203 7.93 10.16 19.54
C ALA A 203 9.16 10.79 18.88
N ALA A 204 10.34 10.21 19.12
CA ALA A 204 11.56 10.62 18.45
C ALA A 204 11.45 10.38 16.93
N PRO A 205 12.03 11.26 16.08
CA PRO A 205 11.98 11.09 14.63
C PRO A 205 12.69 9.80 14.19
N LEU A 206 12.22 9.23 13.07
CA LEU A 206 12.95 8.18 12.35
C LEU A 206 14.15 8.80 11.64
N SER A 207 15.16 7.95 11.34
CA SER A 207 16.41 8.40 10.72
C SER A 207 16.25 8.56 9.21
N VAL A 208 16.42 9.78 8.71
CA VAL A 208 16.36 10.07 7.27
C VAL A 208 17.45 9.31 6.51
N THR A 209 17.11 8.73 5.39
CA THR A 209 18.08 8.14 4.45
C THR A 209 18.46 9.19 3.41
N PRO A 210 19.73 9.57 3.28
CA PRO A 210 20.18 10.47 2.22
C PRO A 210 19.88 9.92 0.82
N PRO A 211 19.54 10.78 -0.16
CA PRO A 211 19.21 10.33 -1.51
C PRO A 211 20.29 9.46 -2.18
N GLU A 212 21.56 9.76 -1.97
CA GLU A 212 22.70 9.00 -2.50
C GLU A 212 22.88 7.61 -1.86
N GLU A 213 22.34 7.39 -0.68
CA GLU A 213 22.28 6.07 -0.05
C GLU A 213 21.03 5.28 -0.47
N LEU A 214 20.01 5.98 -0.96
CA LEU A 214 18.75 5.37 -1.36
C LEU A 214 18.74 5.03 -2.86
N PHE A 215 19.18 5.94 -3.71
CA PHE A 215 19.08 5.83 -5.17
C PHE A 215 20.42 5.60 -5.86
N THR A 216 20.38 4.86 -6.97
CA THR A 216 21.53 4.74 -7.89
C THR A 216 21.83 6.08 -8.57
N ALA A 217 23.07 6.24 -9.05
CA ALA A 217 23.46 7.43 -9.80
C ALA A 217 22.62 7.64 -11.06
N GLU A 218 22.24 6.54 -11.74
CA GLU A 218 21.35 6.58 -12.90
C GLU A 218 19.93 7.07 -12.55
N ALA A 219 19.40 6.71 -11.39
CA ALA A 219 18.11 7.20 -10.93
C ALA A 219 18.19 8.70 -10.59
N LEU A 220 19.22 9.12 -9.86
CA LEU A 220 19.44 10.52 -9.50
C LEU A 220 19.65 11.44 -10.73
N ALA A 221 20.14 10.88 -11.85
CA ALA A 221 20.30 11.59 -13.11
C ALA A 221 18.98 11.70 -13.94
N LEU A 222 17.84 11.21 -13.45
CA LEU A 222 16.56 11.40 -14.10
C LEU A 222 16.04 12.83 -13.88
N GLU A 223 15.71 13.50 -14.99
CA GLU A 223 15.29 14.91 -14.96
C GLU A 223 13.80 15.09 -15.08
N ASP A 224 13.06 14.05 -15.49
CA ASP A 224 11.61 14.18 -15.65
C ASP A 224 10.92 14.46 -14.30
N PRO A 225 9.93 15.36 -14.28
CA PRO A 225 9.29 15.80 -13.04
C PRO A 225 8.65 14.66 -12.25
N ARG A 226 8.13 13.64 -12.93
CA ARG A 226 7.46 12.49 -12.34
C ARG A 226 8.42 11.56 -11.60
N SER A 227 9.59 11.28 -12.18
CA SER A 227 10.66 10.55 -11.48
C SER A 227 11.14 11.31 -10.25
N ARG A 228 11.32 12.63 -10.35
CA ARG A 228 11.74 13.46 -9.21
C ARG A 228 10.71 13.45 -8.08
N ALA A 229 9.42 13.61 -8.40
CA ALA A 229 8.34 13.54 -7.41
C ALA A 229 8.26 12.16 -6.74
N ALA A 230 8.35 11.07 -7.53
CA ALA A 230 8.34 9.71 -7.02
C ALA A 230 9.55 9.43 -6.11
N MET A 231 10.76 9.88 -6.48
CA MET A 231 11.94 9.76 -5.63
C MET A 231 11.81 10.54 -4.32
N ARG A 232 11.23 11.74 -4.34
CA ARG A 232 10.95 12.51 -3.12
C ARG A 232 9.92 11.81 -2.23
N GLY A 233 8.85 11.28 -2.81
CA GLY A 233 7.88 10.45 -2.10
C GLY A 233 8.52 9.22 -1.45
N LEU A 234 9.39 8.52 -2.18
CA LEU A 234 10.13 7.38 -1.65
C LEU A 234 11.11 7.78 -0.54
N ALA A 235 11.80 8.92 -0.65
CA ALA A 235 12.70 9.41 0.39
C ALA A 235 11.96 9.67 1.71
N PHE A 236 10.71 10.19 1.64
CA PHE A 236 9.84 10.31 2.81
C PHE A 236 9.44 8.93 3.38
N LEU A 237 9.18 7.92 2.52
CA LEU A 237 8.69 6.61 2.94
C LEU A 237 9.79 5.62 3.34
N ALA A 238 11.06 5.93 3.12
CA ALA A 238 12.19 5.01 3.31
C ALA A 238 13.21 5.51 4.37
N PRO A 239 12.80 5.77 5.62
CA PRO A 239 13.77 5.98 6.70
C PRO A 239 14.64 4.73 6.90
N ARG A 240 15.74 4.86 7.67
CA ARG A 240 16.71 3.77 7.84
C ARG A 240 16.12 2.55 8.53
N GLU A 241 15.12 2.73 9.38
CA GLU A 241 14.56 1.68 10.24
C GLU A 241 13.59 0.76 9.50
N LYS A 242 12.91 1.24 8.45
CA LYS A 242 11.90 0.50 7.70
C LYS A 242 11.45 1.24 6.44
N PHE A 243 10.79 0.54 5.53
CA PHE A 243 9.99 1.17 4.50
C PHE A 243 8.53 1.22 4.98
N MET A 244 7.88 2.36 4.76
CA MET A 244 6.48 2.59 5.14
C MET A 244 5.59 2.43 3.90
N ALA A 245 4.44 1.78 4.05
CA ALA A 245 3.56 1.50 2.93
C ALA A 245 2.94 2.78 2.32
N GLY A 246 2.58 3.75 3.14
CA GLY A 246 1.97 4.98 2.65
C GLY A 246 2.26 6.20 3.49
N SER A 247 1.95 7.39 2.97
CA SER A 247 2.35 8.66 3.57
C SER A 247 1.48 9.11 4.74
N TRP A 248 0.24 8.59 4.87
CA TRP A 248 -0.60 8.84 6.04
C TRP A 248 -1.53 7.68 6.40
N ARG A 249 -2.23 7.05 5.45
CA ARG A 249 -3.20 5.97 5.75
C ARG A 249 -2.52 4.68 6.23
N PHE A 250 -1.35 4.37 5.69
CA PHE A 250 -0.56 3.18 5.96
C PHE A 250 0.87 3.60 6.37
N LEU A 251 0.95 4.54 7.32
CA LEU A 251 2.20 5.20 7.72
C LEU A 251 3.04 4.33 8.66
N THR A 252 3.23 3.08 8.29
CA THR A 252 4.05 2.11 9.01
C THR A 252 4.56 1.03 8.06
N TYR A 253 5.29 0.05 8.59
CA TYR A 253 5.79 -1.11 7.86
C TYR A 253 4.64 -2.01 7.41
N PHE A 254 4.76 -2.48 6.14
CA PHE A 254 3.99 -3.57 5.58
C PHE A 254 4.92 -4.50 4.80
N GLY A 255 4.84 -5.83 5.03
CA GLY A 255 5.76 -6.82 4.48
C GLY A 255 5.64 -6.95 2.98
N ARG A 256 4.41 -7.15 2.48
CA ARG A 256 4.09 -7.24 1.05
C ARG A 256 4.53 -6.00 0.29
N ASP A 257 4.11 -4.81 0.78
CA ASP A 257 4.43 -3.53 0.17
C ASP A 257 5.94 -3.33 0.07
N THR A 258 6.68 -3.65 1.13
CA THR A 258 8.14 -3.58 1.15
C THR A 258 8.73 -4.51 0.10
N LEU A 259 8.39 -5.81 0.11
CA LEU A 259 9.02 -6.81 -0.77
C LEU A 259 8.70 -6.60 -2.25
N LEU A 260 7.43 -6.29 -2.58
CA LEU A 260 7.03 -5.96 -3.95
C LEU A 260 7.70 -4.67 -4.44
N SER A 261 7.74 -3.64 -3.59
CA SER A 261 8.37 -2.37 -3.94
C SER A 261 9.88 -2.51 -4.15
N LEU A 262 10.59 -3.29 -3.32
CA LEU A 262 12.00 -3.59 -3.54
C LEU A 262 12.23 -4.19 -4.93
N MET A 263 11.46 -5.19 -5.31
CA MET A 263 11.58 -5.84 -6.62
C MET A 263 11.21 -4.91 -7.79
N LEU A 264 10.19 -4.07 -7.64
CA LEU A 264 9.79 -3.11 -8.66
C LEU A 264 10.78 -1.96 -8.79
N LEU A 265 11.27 -1.43 -7.68
CA LEU A 265 12.24 -0.34 -7.60
C LEU A 265 13.69 -0.77 -7.87
N ASP A 266 13.95 -2.07 -8.00
CA ASP A 266 15.30 -2.64 -8.12
C ASP A 266 16.28 -1.81 -8.95
N PRO A 267 16.01 -1.37 -10.19
CA PRO A 267 16.99 -0.61 -10.97
C PRO A 267 17.30 0.79 -10.40
N ALA A 268 16.42 1.34 -9.58
CA ALA A 268 16.55 2.70 -9.04
C ALA A 268 17.18 2.74 -7.64
N LEU A 269 17.07 1.66 -6.85
CA LEU A 269 17.61 1.60 -5.49
C LEU A 269 19.09 1.22 -5.51
N THR A 270 19.87 1.71 -4.54
CA THR A 270 21.20 1.14 -4.26
C THR A 270 21.09 -0.27 -3.69
N PRO A 271 22.09 -1.16 -3.82
CA PRO A 271 22.10 -2.46 -3.16
C PRO A 271 21.95 -2.35 -1.64
N GLY A 272 22.55 -1.32 -1.02
CA GLY A 272 22.43 -1.05 0.41
C GLY A 272 21.00 -0.69 0.84
N ALA A 273 20.28 0.14 0.08
CA ALA A 273 18.89 0.46 0.33
C ALA A 273 17.99 -0.79 0.19
N TYR A 274 18.24 -1.60 -0.83
CA TYR A 274 17.54 -2.85 -1.04
C TYR A 274 17.70 -3.80 0.16
N VAL A 275 18.92 -4.00 0.64
CA VAL A 275 19.21 -4.85 1.82
C VAL A 275 18.56 -4.31 3.08
N ARG A 276 18.58 -3.00 3.33
CA ARG A 276 17.86 -2.43 4.47
C ARG A 276 16.37 -2.76 4.45
N GLY A 277 15.73 -2.70 3.27
CA GLY A 277 14.34 -3.14 3.10
C GLY A 277 14.16 -4.62 3.46
N VAL A 278 15.02 -5.52 2.98
CA VAL A 278 15.01 -6.95 3.34
C VAL A 278 15.22 -7.12 4.84
N GLN A 279 16.21 -6.46 5.44
CA GLN A 279 16.48 -6.54 6.88
C GLN A 279 15.28 -6.06 7.73
N SER A 280 14.54 -5.04 7.27
CA SER A 280 13.33 -4.58 7.94
C SER A 280 12.24 -5.65 7.99
N VAL A 281 12.15 -6.50 6.95
CA VAL A 281 11.25 -7.67 6.90
C VAL A 281 11.77 -8.77 7.84
N LEU A 282 13.06 -9.11 7.73
CA LEU A 282 13.66 -10.17 8.57
C LEU A 282 13.49 -9.87 10.06
N ALA A 283 13.66 -8.62 10.48
CA ALA A 283 13.51 -8.19 11.89
C ALA A 283 12.08 -8.38 12.43
N ARG A 284 11.09 -8.63 11.56
CA ARG A 284 9.66 -8.78 11.89
C ARG A 284 9.10 -10.17 11.59
N LEU A 285 9.94 -11.11 11.22
CA LEU A 285 9.49 -12.49 10.99
C LEU A 285 8.93 -13.12 12.26
N SER A 286 7.91 -13.95 12.09
CA SER A 286 7.42 -14.80 13.18
C SER A 286 8.49 -15.83 13.57
N PRO A 287 8.39 -16.42 14.78
CA PRO A 287 9.25 -17.53 15.16
C PRO A 287 9.17 -18.76 14.23
N THR A 288 8.12 -18.84 13.41
CA THR A 288 7.89 -19.92 12.42
C THR A 288 8.26 -19.51 10.99
N GLY A 289 8.77 -18.30 10.78
CA GLY A 289 9.27 -17.83 9.48
C GLY A 289 8.22 -17.11 8.60
N GLN A 290 7.04 -16.81 9.13
CA GLN A 290 6.04 -16.02 8.43
C GLN A 290 6.46 -14.56 8.36
N VAL A 291 6.19 -13.90 7.24
CA VAL A 291 6.41 -12.47 7.06
C VAL A 291 5.30 -11.68 7.76
N ALA A 292 5.67 -10.70 8.58
CA ALA A 292 4.67 -9.82 9.15
C ALA A 292 4.02 -8.97 8.06
N HIS A 293 2.69 -9.02 7.97
CA HIS A 293 1.95 -8.18 7.02
C HIS A 293 2.07 -6.71 7.40
N GLU A 294 1.73 -6.37 8.64
CA GLU A 294 1.84 -5.03 9.18
C GLU A 294 2.30 -5.04 10.64
N GLU A 295 2.67 -3.87 11.15
CA GLU A 295 2.95 -3.65 12.55
C GLU A 295 1.99 -2.63 13.16
N ASP A 296 1.42 -2.96 14.32
CA ASP A 296 0.71 -2.01 15.17
C ASP A 296 1.67 -1.43 16.20
N LEU A 297 1.75 -0.11 16.28
CA LEU A 297 2.72 0.62 17.09
C LEU A 297 2.04 1.55 18.10
N GLY A 298 2.79 1.96 19.10
CA GLY A 298 2.44 3.03 20.03
C GLY A 298 1.03 2.91 20.61
N PRO A 299 0.22 3.99 20.57
CA PRO A 299 -1.13 3.99 21.12
C PRO A 299 -2.10 2.99 20.49
N TRP A 300 -1.86 2.52 19.27
CA TRP A 300 -2.71 1.48 18.67
C TRP A 300 -2.41 0.10 19.24
N ALA A 301 -1.15 -0.25 19.43
CA ALA A 301 -0.76 -1.49 20.11
C ALA A 301 -1.27 -1.49 21.56
N GLU A 302 -1.14 -0.36 22.27
CA GLU A 302 -1.69 -0.15 23.60
C GLU A 302 -3.21 -0.37 23.61
N ARG A 303 -3.94 0.28 22.69
CA ARG A 303 -5.41 0.17 22.58
C ARG A 303 -5.87 -1.27 22.41
N ARG A 304 -5.24 -2.05 21.54
CA ARG A 304 -5.59 -3.46 21.32
C ARG A 304 -5.47 -4.27 22.62
N ARG A 305 -4.38 -4.05 23.36
CA ARG A 305 -4.15 -4.76 24.63
C ARG A 305 -5.12 -4.35 25.73
N VAL A 306 -5.44 -3.07 25.85
CA VAL A 306 -6.42 -2.61 26.86
C VAL A 306 -7.85 -3.00 26.49
N ALA A 307 -8.16 -3.23 25.22
CA ALA A 307 -9.43 -3.79 24.76
C ALA A 307 -9.59 -5.29 25.04
N GLY A 308 -8.53 -5.98 25.44
CA GLY A 308 -8.54 -7.40 25.83
C GLY A 308 -7.70 -8.33 24.96
N GLU A 309 -7.09 -7.84 23.88
CA GLU A 309 -6.17 -8.60 23.04
C GLU A 309 -4.76 -8.58 23.67
N LEU A 310 -4.56 -9.27 24.78
CA LEU A 310 -3.37 -9.09 25.64
C LEU A 310 -2.03 -9.46 25.03
N PHE A 311 -1.98 -10.30 24.00
CA PHE A 311 -0.74 -10.70 23.32
C PHE A 311 0.42 -11.05 24.28
N GLY A 312 0.12 -11.81 25.32
CA GLY A 312 1.10 -12.22 26.34
C GLY A 312 1.47 -11.15 27.39
N VAL A 313 0.83 -9.99 27.41
CA VAL A 313 1.02 -8.99 28.45
C VAL A 313 0.23 -9.37 29.69
N VAL A 314 0.89 -9.37 30.85
CA VAL A 314 0.25 -9.63 32.14
C VAL A 314 -0.06 -8.31 32.82
N LEU A 315 -1.33 -8.03 33.03
CA LEU A 315 -1.80 -6.84 33.72
C LEU A 315 -1.86 -7.08 35.26
N PRO A 316 -1.60 -6.05 36.09
CA PRO A 316 -1.79 -6.15 37.53
C PRO A 316 -3.28 -6.30 37.87
N ARG A 317 -3.55 -6.67 39.15
CA ARG A 317 -4.95 -6.74 39.63
C ARG A 317 -5.65 -5.38 39.51
N SER A 318 -6.96 -5.40 39.38
CA SER A 318 -7.78 -4.17 39.35
C SER A 318 -7.50 -3.33 40.62
N GLY A 319 -7.38 -2.03 40.47
CA GLY A 319 -7.04 -1.06 41.50
C GLY A 319 -5.53 -0.86 41.73
N GLN A 320 -4.67 -1.69 41.14
CA GLN A 320 -3.22 -1.52 41.22
C GLN A 320 -2.69 -0.64 40.10
N ALA A 321 -1.66 0.16 40.40
CA ALA A 321 -0.95 0.97 39.42
C ALA A 321 -0.15 0.06 38.45
N LEU A 322 -0.04 0.50 37.20
CA LEU A 322 0.82 -0.15 36.21
C LEU A 322 2.29 0.08 36.54
N SER A 323 3.09 -0.98 36.52
CA SER A 323 4.54 -0.83 36.59
C SER A 323 5.10 -0.22 35.27
N PRO A 324 6.29 0.41 35.31
CA PRO A 324 6.94 0.87 34.09
C PRO A 324 7.17 -0.25 33.05
N GLU A 325 7.35 -1.48 33.48
CA GLU A 325 7.48 -2.66 32.64
C GLU A 325 6.14 -3.00 31.95
N ALA A 326 5.05 -3.06 32.72
CA ALA A 326 3.71 -3.28 32.15
C ALA A 326 3.33 -2.19 31.15
N ILE A 327 3.69 -0.92 31.41
CA ILE A 327 3.48 0.18 30.46
C ILE A 327 4.27 -0.08 29.18
N ARG A 328 5.58 -0.38 29.27
CA ARG A 328 6.38 -0.71 28.06
C ARG A 328 5.79 -1.87 27.27
N ASP A 329 5.35 -2.92 27.96
CA ASP A 329 4.72 -4.08 27.30
C ASP A 329 3.42 -3.74 26.61
N LEU A 330 2.61 -2.80 27.13
CA LEU A 330 1.40 -2.32 26.46
C LEU A 330 1.71 -1.64 25.12
N TYR A 331 2.83 -0.91 25.01
CA TYR A 331 3.25 -0.20 23.79
C TYR A 331 4.13 -1.04 22.84
N ARG A 332 4.55 -2.25 23.25
CA ARG A 332 5.38 -3.12 22.41
C ARG A 332 4.68 -3.40 21.06
N PRO A 333 5.39 -3.35 19.92
CA PRO A 333 4.81 -3.65 18.61
C PRO A 333 4.03 -4.96 18.60
N ILE A 334 2.93 -4.98 17.83
CA ILE A 334 2.17 -6.18 17.48
C ILE A 334 2.34 -6.41 15.99
N HIS A 335 2.72 -7.60 15.60
CA HIS A 335 2.86 -8.00 14.19
C HIS A 335 1.69 -8.88 13.78
N ASP A 336 1.14 -8.64 12.59
CA ASP A 336 0.06 -9.43 12.00
C ASP A 336 0.66 -10.44 11.00
N TYR A 337 0.27 -11.69 11.09
CA TYR A 337 0.76 -12.80 10.24
C TYR A 337 -0.39 -13.53 9.52
N LYS A 338 -1.54 -12.87 9.35
CA LYS A 338 -2.72 -13.50 8.73
C LYS A 338 -2.66 -13.59 7.21
N MET A 339 -1.77 -12.83 6.55
CA MET A 339 -1.65 -12.85 5.10
C MET A 339 -0.80 -14.03 4.64
N VAL A 340 -1.28 -14.74 3.63
CA VAL A 340 -0.60 -15.93 3.11
C VAL A 340 0.31 -15.64 1.92
N ASP A 341 0.15 -14.50 1.25
CA ASP A 341 0.95 -14.11 0.09
C ASP A 341 2.31 -13.52 0.48
N ASP A 342 2.38 -12.80 1.59
CA ASP A 342 3.60 -12.15 2.10
C ASP A 342 4.76 -13.16 2.25
N ASP A 343 4.45 -14.36 2.71
CA ASP A 343 5.42 -15.41 3.01
C ASP A 343 6.21 -15.87 1.78
N PHE A 344 5.61 -15.77 0.60
CA PHE A 344 6.20 -16.22 -0.67
C PHE A 344 6.95 -15.11 -1.43
N LEU A 345 7.03 -13.89 -0.90
CA LEU A 345 7.69 -12.76 -1.57
C LEU A 345 9.16 -12.57 -1.17
N LEU A 346 9.57 -13.06 0.01
CA LEU A 346 10.94 -12.86 0.50
C LEU A 346 11.98 -13.59 -0.37
N ALA A 347 11.73 -14.85 -0.73
CA ALA A 347 12.65 -15.60 -1.57
C ALA A 347 12.84 -14.98 -2.97
N PRO A 348 11.80 -14.57 -3.72
CA PRO A 348 11.94 -13.80 -4.96
C PRO A 348 12.73 -12.49 -4.80
N ALA A 349 12.52 -11.75 -3.71
CA ALA A 349 13.29 -10.54 -3.45
C ALA A 349 14.78 -10.83 -3.23
N LEU A 350 15.12 -11.91 -2.51
CA LEU A 350 16.50 -12.36 -2.33
C LEU A 350 17.13 -12.85 -3.65
N ALA A 351 16.37 -13.55 -4.49
CA ALA A 351 16.83 -13.97 -5.80
C ALA A 351 17.18 -12.76 -6.71
N ARG A 352 16.37 -11.71 -6.67
CA ARG A 352 16.69 -10.43 -7.36
C ARG A 352 17.97 -9.81 -6.85
N LEU A 353 18.17 -9.81 -5.53
CA LEU A 353 19.43 -9.33 -4.94
C LEU A 353 20.62 -10.18 -5.41
N ALA A 354 20.46 -11.51 -5.48
CA ALA A 354 21.48 -12.42 -6.00
C ALA A 354 21.87 -12.11 -7.45
N GLU A 355 20.91 -11.86 -8.31
CA GLU A 355 21.13 -11.50 -9.72
C GLU A 355 21.86 -10.18 -9.86
N ARG A 356 21.49 -9.19 -9.05
CA ARG A 356 21.97 -7.82 -9.17
C ARG A 356 23.31 -7.58 -8.46
N SER A 357 23.46 -8.10 -7.26
CA SER A 357 24.62 -7.89 -6.39
C SER A 357 24.90 -9.15 -5.55
N PRO A 358 25.52 -10.19 -6.15
CA PRO A 358 25.83 -11.44 -5.44
C PRO A 358 26.68 -11.20 -4.18
N GLN A 359 27.59 -10.22 -4.22
CA GLN A 359 28.42 -9.85 -3.07
C GLN A 359 27.56 -9.36 -1.90
N THR A 360 26.61 -8.46 -2.15
CA THR A 360 25.73 -7.92 -1.12
C THR A 360 24.82 -9.01 -0.51
N LEU A 361 24.37 -9.98 -1.32
CA LEU A 361 23.68 -11.16 -0.80
C LEU A 361 24.60 -11.97 0.11
N CYS A 362 25.85 -12.21 -0.27
CA CYS A 362 26.82 -12.93 0.55
C CYS A 362 27.09 -12.20 1.89
N GLU A 363 27.15 -10.88 1.86
CA GLU A 363 27.31 -10.05 3.07
C GLU A 363 26.10 -10.19 4.00
N LEU A 364 24.87 -10.18 3.46
CA LEU A 364 23.65 -10.43 4.23
C LEU A 364 23.66 -11.83 4.88
N PHE A 365 24.08 -12.86 4.15
CA PHE A 365 24.17 -14.23 4.65
C PHE A 365 25.40 -14.50 5.54
N ALA A 366 26.33 -13.55 5.64
CA ALA A 366 27.41 -13.59 6.61
C ALA A 366 26.94 -13.21 8.03
N ASP A 367 25.81 -12.51 8.17
CA ASP A 367 25.16 -12.27 9.45
C ASP A 367 24.40 -13.54 9.88
N PRO A 368 24.77 -14.19 10.99
CA PRO A 368 24.16 -15.45 11.44
C PRO A 368 22.65 -15.31 11.74
N GLU A 369 22.23 -14.14 12.22
CA GLU A 369 20.82 -13.89 12.53
C GLU A 369 19.99 -13.71 11.26
N ALA A 370 20.46 -12.93 10.29
CA ALA A 370 19.81 -12.81 9.00
C ALA A 370 19.72 -14.16 8.28
N LEU A 371 20.79 -14.95 8.27
CA LEU A 371 20.80 -16.30 7.74
C LEU A 371 19.74 -17.19 8.41
N ARG A 372 19.72 -17.18 9.74
CA ARG A 372 18.74 -17.96 10.52
C ARG A 372 17.30 -17.59 10.14
N GLN A 373 17.01 -16.31 10.05
CA GLN A 373 15.68 -15.80 9.69
C GLN A 373 15.28 -16.18 8.26
N VAL A 374 16.20 -16.06 7.29
CA VAL A 374 15.94 -16.51 5.91
C VAL A 374 15.66 -18.01 5.87
N MET A 375 16.43 -18.82 6.60
CA MET A 375 16.20 -20.28 6.64
C MET A 375 14.87 -20.64 7.30
N LEU A 376 14.41 -19.88 8.30
CA LEU A 376 13.07 -20.03 8.88
C LEU A 376 11.98 -19.79 7.83
N ASN A 377 12.07 -18.68 7.07
CA ASN A 377 11.10 -18.41 6.02
C ASN A 377 11.14 -19.47 4.91
N PHE A 378 12.32 -19.90 4.45
CA PHE A 378 12.43 -20.97 3.47
C PHE A 378 11.81 -22.27 3.98
N GLY A 379 12.00 -22.59 5.26
CA GLY A 379 11.35 -23.72 5.91
C GLY A 379 9.83 -23.62 5.93
N HIS A 380 9.30 -22.43 6.21
CA HIS A 380 7.87 -22.12 6.17
C HIS A 380 7.30 -22.27 4.76
N VAL A 381 7.95 -21.69 3.74
CA VAL A 381 7.55 -21.83 2.32
C VAL A 381 7.49 -23.28 1.89
N LEU A 382 8.53 -24.07 2.22
CA LEU A 382 8.56 -25.51 1.88
C LEU A 382 7.44 -26.28 2.58
N ALA A 383 7.19 -26.01 3.86
CA ALA A 383 6.11 -26.67 4.62
C ALA A 383 4.73 -26.32 4.07
N SER A 384 4.51 -25.06 3.67
CA SER A 384 3.25 -24.58 3.07
C SER A 384 3.01 -25.18 1.67
N ALA A 385 4.08 -25.46 0.91
CA ALA A 385 3.99 -26.04 -0.42
C ALA A 385 3.86 -27.58 -0.43
N GLU A 386 4.26 -28.26 0.63
CA GLU A 386 4.35 -29.74 0.70
C GLU A 386 3.01 -30.46 0.52
N PRO A 387 1.87 -29.99 1.10
CA PRO A 387 0.58 -30.67 0.94
C PRO A 387 0.16 -30.85 -0.52
N TYR A 388 0.30 -29.83 -1.36
CA TYR A 388 0.01 -29.93 -2.80
C TYR A 388 1.06 -30.78 -3.53
N GLY A 389 2.30 -30.76 -3.06
CA GLY A 389 3.36 -31.60 -3.59
C GLY A 389 3.11 -33.12 -3.40
N GLN A 390 2.43 -33.49 -2.32
CA GLN A 390 2.06 -34.88 -2.02
C GLN A 390 0.77 -35.33 -2.74
N GLU A 391 -0.20 -34.43 -2.87
CA GLU A 391 -1.48 -34.65 -3.52
C GLU A 391 -1.87 -33.41 -4.33
N SER A 392 -1.66 -33.46 -5.66
CA SER A 392 -1.94 -32.35 -6.59
C SER A 392 -3.44 -32.13 -6.76
N SER A 393 -4.08 -31.62 -5.73
CA SER A 393 -5.49 -31.34 -5.64
C SER A 393 -5.70 -29.91 -5.15
N TRP A 394 -6.70 -29.19 -5.68
CA TRP A 394 -7.04 -27.86 -5.23
C TRP A 394 -7.26 -27.75 -3.70
N ARG A 395 -7.71 -28.84 -3.05
CA ARG A 395 -7.90 -28.89 -1.59
C ARG A 395 -6.59 -28.82 -0.80
N ARG A 396 -5.46 -29.04 -1.45
CA ARG A 396 -4.12 -28.98 -0.86
C ARG A 396 -3.36 -27.71 -1.22
N THR A 397 -3.99 -26.80 -1.97
CA THR A 397 -3.41 -25.49 -2.24
C THR A 397 -3.47 -24.60 -1.00
N VAL A 398 -2.69 -23.53 -0.99
CA VAL A 398 -2.68 -22.55 0.09
C VAL A 398 -4.05 -21.84 0.13
N ALA A 399 -4.67 -21.87 1.29
CA ALA A 399 -5.95 -21.25 1.56
C ALA A 399 -5.79 -20.09 2.56
N LEU A 400 -6.74 -19.15 2.57
CA LEU A 400 -6.85 -18.20 3.67
C LEU A 400 -6.99 -18.92 5.01
N TYR A 401 -6.44 -18.34 6.06
CA TYR A 401 -6.55 -18.92 7.40
C TYR A 401 -8.03 -19.12 7.81
N PRO A 402 -8.32 -20.14 8.62
CA PRO A 402 -9.68 -20.38 9.11
C PRO A 402 -10.25 -19.17 9.84
N GLY A 403 -11.46 -18.77 9.45
CA GLY A 403 -12.14 -17.60 10.03
C GLY A 403 -11.79 -16.25 9.39
N GLU A 404 -10.73 -16.18 8.60
CA GLU A 404 -10.34 -14.95 7.88
C GLU A 404 -11.11 -14.83 6.55
N SER A 405 -11.56 -13.62 6.24
CA SER A 405 -12.12 -13.26 4.92
C SER A 405 -11.09 -12.62 3.99
N VAL A 406 -9.93 -12.24 4.53
CA VAL A 406 -8.81 -11.62 3.82
C VAL A 406 -7.52 -12.40 4.10
N GLY A 407 -6.55 -12.36 3.19
CA GLY A 407 -5.29 -13.09 3.39
C GLY A 407 -4.31 -12.98 2.22
N GLU A 408 -4.59 -12.10 1.26
CA GLU A 408 -3.69 -11.77 0.15
C GLU A 408 -3.87 -10.29 -0.22
N TRP A 409 -3.20 -9.78 -1.26
CA TRP A 409 -3.15 -8.36 -1.58
C TRP A 409 -4.51 -7.68 -1.78
N ARG A 410 -5.56 -8.46 -2.09
CA ARG A 410 -6.95 -7.98 -2.15
C ARG A 410 -7.60 -8.04 -0.77
N ASP A 411 -7.03 -7.30 0.17
CA ASP A 411 -7.29 -7.37 1.61
C ASP A 411 -8.47 -6.50 2.11
N SER A 412 -9.32 -6.02 1.21
CA SER A 412 -10.66 -5.56 1.60
C SER A 412 -11.60 -6.77 1.76
N ASN A 413 -12.64 -6.63 2.59
CA ASN A 413 -13.56 -7.74 2.91
C ASN A 413 -14.14 -8.44 1.67
N GLU A 414 -14.37 -7.67 0.59
CA GLU A 414 -14.96 -8.17 -0.66
C GLU A 414 -13.93 -8.38 -1.77
N GLY A 415 -12.65 -8.05 -1.50
CA GLY A 415 -11.60 -7.99 -2.53
C GLY A 415 -11.37 -9.31 -3.27
N LEU A 416 -11.51 -10.43 -2.58
CA LEU A 416 -11.35 -11.78 -3.16
C LEU A 416 -12.69 -12.38 -3.64
N GLY A 417 -13.82 -11.63 -3.62
CA GLY A 417 -15.11 -12.08 -4.11
C GLY A 417 -15.67 -13.32 -3.39
N GLY A 418 -15.34 -13.51 -2.11
CA GLY A 418 -15.71 -14.70 -1.34
C GLY A 418 -14.79 -15.92 -1.56
N GLY A 419 -13.68 -15.75 -2.27
CA GLY A 419 -12.67 -16.78 -2.51
C GLY A 419 -11.94 -17.24 -1.25
N ARG A 420 -11.43 -18.47 -1.28
CA ARG A 420 -10.66 -19.09 -0.18
C ARG A 420 -9.24 -19.49 -0.59
N HIS A 421 -9.05 -19.82 -1.87
CA HIS A 421 -7.77 -20.24 -2.44
C HIS A 421 -7.37 -19.24 -3.53
N PRO A 422 -6.54 -18.22 -3.22
CA PRO A 422 -6.17 -17.17 -4.17
C PRO A 422 -5.38 -17.70 -5.37
N MET A 423 -5.72 -17.26 -6.57
CA MET A 423 -5.02 -17.69 -7.78
C MET A 423 -3.57 -17.20 -7.82
N ASN A 424 -3.32 -15.92 -7.53
CA ASN A 424 -2.00 -15.32 -7.55
C ASN A 424 -1.02 -16.06 -6.62
N VAL A 425 -1.46 -16.41 -5.41
CA VAL A 425 -0.66 -17.19 -4.45
C VAL A 425 -0.32 -18.55 -5.04
N ASN A 426 -1.32 -19.32 -5.42
CA ASN A 426 -1.17 -20.72 -5.75
C ASN A 426 -0.60 -20.97 -7.15
N ALA A 427 -1.02 -20.19 -8.14
CA ALA A 427 -0.56 -20.37 -9.51
C ALA A 427 0.78 -19.66 -9.81
N VAL A 428 1.19 -18.69 -8.97
CA VAL A 428 2.36 -17.85 -9.26
C VAL A 428 3.32 -17.73 -8.09
N LEU A 429 2.88 -17.23 -6.91
CA LEU A 429 3.82 -16.89 -5.83
C LEU A 429 4.49 -18.12 -5.24
N VAL A 430 3.76 -19.20 -4.96
CA VAL A 430 4.35 -20.43 -4.44
C VAL A 430 5.41 -20.99 -5.39
N PRO A 431 5.13 -21.28 -6.69
CA PRO A 431 6.16 -21.78 -7.59
C PRO A 431 7.30 -20.79 -7.82
N ALA A 432 7.05 -19.48 -7.79
CA ALA A 432 8.11 -18.46 -7.89
C ALA A 432 9.03 -18.47 -6.67
N ALA A 433 8.47 -18.56 -5.45
CA ALA A 433 9.24 -18.67 -4.22
C ALA A 433 10.12 -19.93 -4.19
N LEU A 434 9.55 -21.06 -4.61
CA LEU A 434 10.30 -22.33 -4.68
C LEU A 434 11.48 -22.26 -5.67
N ARG A 435 11.29 -21.69 -6.86
CA ARG A 435 12.38 -21.45 -7.82
C ARG A 435 13.40 -20.47 -7.26
N ALA A 436 12.95 -19.42 -6.59
CA ALA A 436 13.81 -18.42 -5.97
C ALA A 436 14.69 -19.00 -4.85
N ILE A 437 14.15 -19.90 -4.01
CA ILE A 437 14.93 -20.63 -2.99
C ILE A 437 16.10 -21.38 -3.67
N VAL A 438 15.84 -22.09 -4.76
CA VAL A 438 16.89 -22.79 -5.52
C VAL A 438 17.93 -21.79 -6.02
N ALA A 439 17.50 -20.71 -6.68
CA ALA A 439 18.40 -19.70 -7.24
C ALA A 439 19.28 -19.02 -6.18
N VAL A 440 18.70 -18.66 -5.02
CA VAL A 440 19.43 -18.07 -3.90
C VAL A 440 20.48 -19.05 -3.37
N LEU A 441 20.10 -20.28 -3.07
CA LEU A 441 21.03 -21.29 -2.55
C LEU A 441 22.16 -21.64 -3.53
N ASP A 442 21.87 -21.67 -4.84
CA ASP A 442 22.85 -21.92 -5.87
C ASP A 442 23.82 -20.74 -6.08
N SER A 443 23.40 -19.51 -5.81
CA SER A 443 24.24 -18.32 -5.94
C SER A 443 25.25 -18.13 -4.80
N LEU A 444 25.06 -18.81 -3.66
CA LEU A 444 25.92 -18.65 -2.49
C LEU A 444 27.27 -19.38 -2.68
N PRO A 445 28.38 -18.85 -2.16
CA PRO A 445 29.66 -19.56 -2.05
C PRO A 445 29.56 -20.79 -1.15
N GLU A 446 30.45 -21.78 -1.36
CA GLU A 446 30.38 -23.08 -0.66
C GLU A 446 30.30 -22.98 0.88
N PRO A 447 31.03 -22.09 1.59
CA PRO A 447 30.92 -22.00 3.05
C PRO A 447 29.51 -21.64 3.54
N GLN A 448 28.86 -20.63 2.89
CA GLN A 448 27.50 -20.24 3.23
C GLN A 448 26.49 -21.33 2.81
N ARG A 449 26.69 -21.94 1.65
CA ARG A 449 25.84 -23.05 1.16
C ARG A 449 25.85 -24.24 2.12
N GLU A 450 27.02 -24.59 2.65
CA GLU A 450 27.15 -25.64 3.67
C GLU A 450 26.42 -25.28 4.97
N THR A 451 26.47 -24.02 5.38
CA THR A 451 25.75 -23.54 6.55
C THR A 451 24.23 -23.62 6.33
N CYS A 452 23.75 -23.24 5.13
CA CYS A 452 22.33 -23.40 4.75
C CYS A 452 21.91 -24.88 4.77
N ARG A 453 22.73 -25.79 4.22
CA ARG A 453 22.45 -27.24 4.24
C ARG A 453 22.31 -27.81 5.66
N LYS A 454 23.14 -27.32 6.59
CA LYS A 454 23.05 -27.72 8.00
C LYS A 454 21.80 -27.16 8.69
N SER A 455 21.41 -25.91 8.37
CA SER A 455 20.24 -25.24 8.94
C SER A 455 18.92 -25.82 8.43
N LEU A 456 18.85 -26.16 7.14
CA LEU A 456 17.65 -26.68 6.49
C LEU A 456 18.03 -27.80 5.49
N PRO A 457 18.21 -29.04 5.96
CA PRO A 457 18.65 -30.15 5.13
C PRO A 457 17.71 -30.43 3.96
N GLY A 458 18.26 -30.61 2.76
CA GLY A 458 17.51 -30.95 1.54
C GLY A 458 16.61 -29.82 1.02
N ALA A 459 16.75 -28.59 1.51
CA ALA A 459 15.89 -27.48 1.09
C ALA A 459 15.90 -27.22 -0.42
N ARG A 460 17.09 -27.26 -1.04
CA ARG A 460 17.25 -27.02 -2.46
C ARG A 460 16.54 -28.08 -3.32
N GLU A 461 16.75 -29.36 -3.01
CA GLU A 461 16.17 -30.50 -3.73
C GLU A 461 14.65 -30.54 -3.54
N ARG A 462 14.17 -30.30 -2.32
CA ARG A 462 12.73 -30.20 -2.00
C ARG A 462 12.11 -29.05 -2.78
N ALA A 463 12.70 -27.84 -2.75
CA ALA A 463 12.21 -26.70 -3.49
C ALA A 463 12.13 -26.96 -5.00
N ALA A 464 13.20 -27.56 -5.59
CA ALA A 464 13.22 -27.92 -7.01
C ALA A 464 12.17 -28.97 -7.37
N GLY A 465 11.94 -29.94 -6.50
CA GLY A 465 10.90 -30.97 -6.68
C GLY A 465 9.50 -30.35 -6.62
N LEU A 466 9.22 -29.60 -5.58
CA LEU A 466 7.93 -28.95 -5.38
C LEU A 466 7.63 -27.93 -6.49
N ALA A 467 8.60 -27.12 -6.93
CA ALA A 467 8.41 -26.16 -8.01
C ALA A 467 7.85 -26.81 -9.28
N ARG A 468 8.36 -27.99 -9.65
CA ARG A 468 7.86 -28.76 -10.82
C ARG A 468 6.43 -29.23 -10.66
N VAL A 469 6.03 -29.65 -9.47
CA VAL A 469 4.66 -30.08 -9.19
C VAL A 469 3.70 -28.90 -9.19
N TRP A 470 4.09 -27.79 -8.56
CA TRP A 470 3.27 -26.58 -8.46
C TRP A 470 3.03 -25.88 -9.82
N GLU A 471 3.83 -26.16 -10.85
CA GLU A 471 3.54 -25.72 -12.22
C GLU A 471 2.15 -26.18 -12.71
N GLY A 472 1.63 -27.29 -12.19
CA GLY A 472 0.30 -27.80 -12.49
C GLY A 472 -0.86 -27.04 -11.84
N ALA A 473 -0.64 -26.35 -10.71
CA ALA A 473 -1.69 -25.73 -9.90
C ALA A 473 -2.55 -24.70 -10.68
N ARG A 474 -1.95 -24.04 -11.66
CA ARG A 474 -2.67 -23.07 -12.51
C ARG A 474 -3.88 -23.61 -13.25
N GLN A 475 -3.89 -24.92 -13.58
CA GLN A 475 -5.00 -25.53 -14.31
C GLN A 475 -6.29 -25.53 -13.50
N ASP A 476 -6.15 -25.56 -12.18
CA ASP A 476 -7.30 -25.47 -11.27
C ASP A 476 -8.02 -24.11 -11.37
N TYR A 477 -7.31 -23.08 -11.81
CA TYR A 477 -7.83 -21.69 -11.89
C TYR A 477 -8.28 -21.27 -13.29
N LEU A 478 -7.99 -22.04 -14.34
CA LEU A 478 -8.28 -21.66 -15.70
C LEU A 478 -9.78 -21.65 -16.00
N VAL A 479 -10.32 -20.49 -16.38
CA VAL A 479 -11.70 -20.29 -16.85
C VAL A 479 -11.70 -20.24 -18.37
N ARG A 480 -12.65 -20.92 -19.00
CA ARG A 480 -12.92 -20.84 -20.45
C ARG A 480 -14.37 -20.48 -20.66
N LEU A 481 -14.63 -19.49 -21.48
CA LEU A 481 -15.96 -19.05 -21.86
C LEU A 481 -16.10 -19.08 -23.37
N GLU A 482 -17.09 -19.82 -23.84
CA GLU A 482 -17.46 -19.84 -25.26
C GLU A 482 -18.12 -18.51 -25.68
N PRO A 483 -18.07 -18.12 -26.97
CA PRO A 483 -18.67 -16.86 -27.47
C PRO A 483 -20.13 -16.66 -27.06
N ALA A 484 -20.93 -17.73 -27.07
CA ALA A 484 -22.33 -17.67 -26.65
C ALA A 484 -22.48 -17.33 -25.15
N GLN A 485 -21.60 -17.89 -24.30
CA GLN A 485 -21.59 -17.59 -22.86
C GLN A 485 -21.14 -16.16 -22.59
N ILE A 486 -20.13 -15.68 -23.31
CA ILE A 486 -19.64 -14.29 -23.22
C ILE A 486 -20.78 -13.35 -23.56
N ARG A 487 -21.46 -13.58 -24.70
CA ARG A 487 -22.58 -12.78 -25.18
C ARG A 487 -23.70 -12.71 -24.14
N ALA A 488 -24.13 -13.86 -23.63
CA ALA A 488 -25.19 -13.92 -22.65
C ALA A 488 -24.86 -13.18 -21.35
N ARG A 489 -23.63 -13.34 -20.84
CA ARG A 489 -23.17 -12.70 -19.60
C ARG A 489 -23.01 -11.18 -19.76
N LEU A 490 -22.38 -10.73 -20.84
CA LEU A 490 -22.21 -9.30 -21.12
C LEU A 490 -23.55 -8.60 -21.41
N SER A 491 -24.48 -9.23 -22.16
CA SER A 491 -25.84 -8.69 -22.33
C SER A 491 -26.51 -8.47 -20.97
N ARG A 492 -26.47 -9.48 -20.10
CA ARG A 492 -27.04 -9.38 -18.75
C ARG A 492 -26.38 -8.28 -17.92
N PHE A 493 -25.04 -8.16 -17.96
CA PHE A 493 -24.33 -7.10 -17.25
C PHE A 493 -24.70 -5.70 -17.78
N LEU A 494 -24.76 -5.51 -19.10
CA LEU A 494 -25.13 -4.22 -19.68
C LEU A 494 -26.59 -3.84 -19.44
N GLU A 495 -27.50 -4.81 -19.30
CA GLU A 495 -28.92 -4.57 -19.02
C GLU A 495 -29.21 -4.33 -17.55
N GLN A 496 -28.61 -5.12 -16.65
CA GLN A 496 -28.95 -5.21 -15.23
C GLN A 496 -27.87 -4.67 -14.29
N GLY A 497 -26.64 -4.48 -14.77
CA GLY A 497 -25.54 -4.00 -13.96
C GLY A 497 -25.69 -2.51 -13.55
N PRO A 498 -24.88 -2.05 -12.58
CA PRO A 498 -24.97 -0.69 -12.03
C PRO A 498 -24.35 0.35 -12.99
N LEU A 499 -24.93 0.47 -14.18
CA LEU A 499 -24.45 1.33 -15.27
C LEU A 499 -25.47 2.42 -15.60
N THR A 500 -24.99 3.63 -15.87
CA THR A 500 -25.81 4.69 -16.41
C THR A 500 -26.19 4.41 -17.89
N PRO A 501 -27.24 5.02 -18.43
CA PRO A 501 -27.55 4.89 -19.87
C PRO A 501 -26.42 5.35 -20.79
N SER A 502 -25.68 6.39 -20.41
CA SER A 502 -24.51 6.88 -21.16
C SER A 502 -23.39 5.84 -21.22
N GLU A 503 -23.08 5.19 -20.09
CA GLU A 503 -22.07 4.13 -20.04
C GLU A 503 -22.46 2.90 -20.85
N ARG A 504 -23.72 2.48 -20.80
CA ARG A 504 -24.23 1.37 -21.63
C ARG A 504 -24.04 1.64 -23.09
N ASN A 505 -24.38 2.85 -23.56
CA ASN A 505 -24.21 3.25 -24.96
C ASN A 505 -22.74 3.32 -25.35
N PHE A 506 -21.91 3.87 -24.48
CA PHE A 506 -20.47 3.95 -24.69
C PHE A 506 -19.84 2.55 -24.79
N TYR A 507 -20.13 1.64 -23.83
CA TYR A 507 -19.59 0.27 -23.89
C TYR A 507 -20.04 -0.49 -25.13
N ARG A 508 -21.31 -0.35 -25.55
CA ARG A 508 -21.80 -0.95 -26.80
C ARG A 508 -21.08 -0.43 -28.04
N SER A 509 -20.54 0.79 -28.02
CA SER A 509 -19.81 1.38 -29.14
C SER A 509 -18.34 0.92 -29.23
N LEU A 510 -17.78 0.32 -28.17
CA LEU A 510 -16.36 -0.05 -28.12
C LEU A 510 -16.04 -1.19 -29.10
N PRO A 511 -14.88 -1.11 -29.79
CA PRO A 511 -14.45 -2.16 -30.70
C PRO A 511 -13.91 -3.37 -29.93
N VAL A 512 -14.38 -4.55 -30.30
CA VAL A 512 -13.95 -5.86 -29.84
C VAL A 512 -13.54 -6.67 -31.06
N GLU A 513 -12.26 -6.88 -31.27
CA GLU A 513 -11.69 -7.55 -32.45
C GLU A 513 -12.25 -6.99 -33.80
N GLY A 514 -12.40 -5.66 -33.86
CA GLY A 514 -12.87 -4.95 -35.06
C GLY A 514 -14.39 -4.84 -35.22
N VAL A 515 -15.17 -5.50 -34.37
CA VAL A 515 -16.64 -5.43 -34.32
C VAL A 515 -17.07 -4.59 -33.11
N ARG A 516 -18.14 -3.79 -33.22
CA ARG A 516 -18.68 -3.11 -32.02
C ARG A 516 -19.24 -4.12 -31.05
N LEU A 517 -19.04 -3.87 -29.74
CA LEU A 517 -19.61 -4.73 -28.72
C LEU A 517 -21.15 -4.89 -28.88
N GLY A 518 -21.86 -3.82 -29.21
CA GLY A 518 -23.30 -3.88 -29.48
C GLY A 518 -23.65 -4.87 -30.60
N ASP A 519 -22.94 -4.81 -31.72
CA ASP A 519 -23.15 -5.70 -32.89
C ASP A 519 -22.80 -7.15 -32.54
N PHE A 520 -21.72 -7.38 -31.75
CA PHE A 520 -21.40 -8.71 -31.22
C PHE A 520 -22.52 -9.27 -30.34
N LEU A 521 -23.10 -8.46 -29.46
CA LEU A 521 -24.23 -8.89 -28.64
C LEU A 521 -25.47 -9.24 -29.46
N GLU A 522 -25.66 -8.63 -30.59
CA GLU A 522 -26.75 -8.89 -31.55
C GLU A 522 -26.44 -10.04 -32.54
N GLY A 523 -25.26 -10.67 -32.42
CA GLY A 523 -24.92 -11.88 -33.17
C GLY A 523 -23.79 -11.76 -34.19
N ALA A 524 -23.20 -10.57 -34.36
CA ALA A 524 -22.04 -10.44 -35.26
C ALA A 524 -20.84 -11.30 -34.76
N PRO A 525 -20.05 -11.86 -35.70
CA PRO A 525 -18.92 -12.71 -35.32
C PRO A 525 -17.76 -11.90 -34.73
N ALA A 526 -17.42 -12.20 -33.48
CA ALA A 526 -16.22 -11.76 -32.78
C ALA A 526 -15.95 -12.72 -31.63
N LEU A 527 -14.76 -12.68 -31.08
CA LEU A 527 -14.34 -13.56 -29.99
C LEU A 527 -14.53 -15.05 -30.32
N GLU A 528 -14.32 -15.45 -31.58
CA GLU A 528 -14.61 -16.80 -32.04
C GLU A 528 -13.85 -17.89 -31.29
N GLY A 529 -12.65 -17.58 -30.77
CA GLY A 529 -11.88 -18.46 -29.89
C GLY A 529 -12.33 -18.46 -28.41
N GLY A 530 -13.44 -17.79 -28.10
CA GLY A 530 -13.87 -17.60 -26.70
C GLY A 530 -12.94 -16.71 -25.90
N LEU A 531 -13.06 -16.72 -24.57
CA LEU A 531 -12.15 -16.07 -23.62
C LEU A 531 -11.57 -17.11 -22.66
N GLU A 532 -10.26 -17.07 -22.51
CA GLU A 532 -9.55 -17.86 -21.51
C GLU A 532 -8.84 -16.90 -20.55
N PHE A 533 -9.02 -17.11 -19.24
CA PHE A 533 -8.42 -16.27 -18.21
C PHE A 533 -8.32 -17.01 -16.87
N PRO A 534 -7.40 -16.61 -15.96
CA PRO A 534 -7.35 -17.17 -14.63
C PRO A 534 -8.53 -16.65 -13.79
N ALA A 535 -9.22 -17.54 -13.06
CA ALA A 535 -10.18 -17.18 -12.04
C ALA A 535 -9.48 -16.32 -10.96
N LEU A 536 -10.24 -15.48 -10.26
CA LEU A 536 -9.70 -14.69 -9.15
C LEU A 536 -9.25 -15.59 -7.99
N ALA A 537 -10.06 -16.58 -7.66
CA ALA A 537 -9.81 -17.56 -6.62
C ALA A 537 -10.68 -18.80 -6.84
N LEU A 538 -10.46 -19.85 -6.01
CA LEU A 538 -11.47 -20.86 -5.77
C LEU A 538 -12.19 -20.58 -4.45
N ASP A 539 -13.48 -20.89 -4.39
CA ASP A 539 -14.26 -20.81 -3.15
C ASP A 539 -14.00 -22.06 -2.24
N ALA A 540 -14.75 -22.15 -1.14
CA ALA A 540 -14.60 -23.25 -0.18
C ALA A 540 -14.95 -24.62 -0.77
N GLU A 541 -15.76 -24.67 -1.83
CA GLU A 541 -16.15 -25.89 -2.55
C GLU A 541 -15.25 -26.19 -3.76
N GLY A 542 -14.28 -25.32 -4.06
CA GLY A 542 -13.38 -25.44 -5.19
C GLY A 542 -13.96 -24.92 -6.51
N ARG A 543 -15.06 -24.17 -6.46
CA ARG A 543 -15.64 -23.54 -7.65
C ARG A 543 -14.82 -22.29 -8.04
N LYS A 544 -14.60 -22.12 -9.33
CA LYS A 544 -13.83 -20.99 -9.88
C LYS A 544 -14.65 -19.71 -9.81
N LEU A 545 -14.12 -18.68 -9.19
CA LEU A 545 -14.66 -17.34 -9.28
C LEU A 545 -14.27 -16.71 -10.61
N ALA A 546 -15.18 -16.76 -11.58
CA ALA A 546 -14.96 -16.34 -12.95
C ALA A 546 -14.94 -14.80 -13.08
N ILE A 547 -13.99 -14.16 -12.42
CA ILE A 547 -13.73 -12.72 -12.40
C ILE A 547 -12.38 -12.52 -13.08
N MET A 548 -12.35 -11.79 -14.20
CA MET A 548 -11.09 -11.40 -14.85
C MET A 548 -10.34 -10.45 -13.93
N ASN A 549 -9.03 -10.59 -13.87
CA ASN A 549 -8.23 -9.84 -12.90
C ASN A 549 -6.84 -9.51 -13.45
N SER A 550 -6.21 -8.51 -12.84
CA SER A 550 -4.88 -8.05 -13.23
C SER A 550 -3.73 -8.92 -12.70
N ASP A 551 -4.02 -9.98 -11.95
CA ASP A 551 -2.99 -10.80 -11.29
C ASP A 551 -2.12 -11.60 -12.26
N VAL A 552 -2.46 -11.57 -13.57
CA VAL A 552 -1.53 -11.95 -14.64
C VAL A 552 -0.22 -11.14 -14.59
N SER A 553 -0.21 -9.97 -13.93
CA SER A 553 0.97 -9.17 -13.67
C SER A 553 2.03 -9.91 -12.85
N PHE A 554 1.61 -10.65 -11.84
CA PHE A 554 2.51 -11.47 -11.02
C PHE A 554 3.22 -12.52 -11.87
N GLU A 555 2.49 -13.19 -12.78
CA GLU A 555 3.07 -14.18 -13.67
C GLU A 555 4.06 -13.58 -14.67
N LEU A 556 3.73 -12.44 -15.27
CA LEU A 556 4.64 -11.73 -16.18
C LEU A 556 5.89 -11.22 -15.46
N PHE A 557 5.79 -10.85 -14.18
CA PHE A 557 6.89 -10.26 -13.43
C PHE A 557 7.74 -11.28 -12.66
N LEU A 558 7.14 -12.30 -12.04
CA LEU A 558 7.82 -13.29 -11.19
C LEU A 558 7.86 -14.70 -11.80
N GLY A 559 7.00 -14.97 -12.78
CA GLY A 559 6.89 -16.29 -13.41
C GLY A 559 7.80 -16.46 -14.63
N GLU A 560 7.75 -17.67 -15.19
CA GLU A 560 8.36 -18.03 -16.47
C GLU A 560 7.28 -18.48 -17.47
N PRO A 561 6.40 -17.56 -17.95
CA PRO A 561 5.28 -17.92 -18.79
C PRO A 561 5.70 -18.41 -20.17
N SER A 562 4.96 -19.41 -20.72
CA SER A 562 5.04 -19.80 -22.13
C SER A 562 4.46 -18.69 -23.05
N ALA A 563 4.69 -18.81 -24.34
CA ALA A 563 4.11 -17.90 -25.35
C ALA A 563 2.57 -17.84 -25.26
N ASP A 564 1.91 -18.98 -25.09
CA ASP A 564 0.44 -19.06 -24.97
C ASP A 564 -0.06 -18.28 -23.75
N ARG A 565 0.64 -18.38 -22.62
CA ARG A 565 0.28 -17.69 -21.37
C ARG A 565 0.50 -16.20 -21.47
N VAL A 566 1.59 -15.77 -22.09
CA VAL A 566 1.79 -14.33 -22.41
C VAL A 566 0.69 -13.86 -23.36
N GLY A 567 0.38 -14.65 -24.41
CA GLY A 567 -0.71 -14.34 -25.35
C GLY A 567 -2.07 -14.19 -24.68
N MET A 568 -2.40 -15.06 -23.70
CA MET A 568 -3.61 -14.96 -22.88
C MET A 568 -3.62 -13.67 -22.05
N ALA A 569 -2.53 -13.36 -21.35
CA ALA A 569 -2.42 -12.14 -20.57
C ALA A 569 -2.56 -10.87 -21.45
N LEU A 570 -1.90 -10.84 -22.60
CA LEU A 570 -2.02 -9.73 -23.54
C LEU A 570 -3.47 -9.55 -24.02
N ARG A 571 -4.17 -10.66 -24.33
CA ARG A 571 -5.56 -10.58 -24.80
C ARG A 571 -6.48 -9.91 -23.77
N LEU A 572 -6.32 -10.18 -22.48
CA LEU A 572 -7.07 -9.50 -21.43
C LEU A 572 -6.78 -7.99 -21.37
N LEU A 573 -5.54 -7.60 -21.67
CA LEU A 573 -5.09 -6.20 -21.67
C LEU A 573 -5.41 -5.47 -23.00
N GLU A 574 -5.58 -6.18 -24.09
CA GLU A 574 -5.98 -5.63 -25.43
C GLU A 574 -7.48 -5.39 -25.51
N LEU A 575 -8.29 -6.24 -24.86
CA LEU A 575 -9.75 -6.13 -24.89
C LEU A 575 -10.24 -5.02 -23.95
N PRO A 576 -11.18 -4.18 -24.43
CA PRO A 576 -11.73 -3.09 -23.61
C PRO A 576 -12.64 -3.63 -22.52
N TYR A 577 -12.67 -2.95 -21.38
CA TYR A 577 -13.71 -3.15 -20.39
C TYR A 577 -15.10 -2.82 -20.99
N PRO A 578 -16.16 -3.62 -20.79
CA PRO A 578 -16.27 -4.74 -19.85
C PRO A 578 -15.90 -6.12 -20.42
N VAL A 579 -15.36 -6.24 -21.63
CA VAL A 579 -14.98 -7.52 -22.25
C VAL A 579 -13.65 -8.03 -21.70
N GLY A 580 -12.69 -7.13 -21.49
CA GLY A 580 -11.37 -7.38 -20.91
C GLY A 580 -11.06 -6.43 -19.76
N LEU A 581 -9.78 -6.09 -19.58
CA LEU A 581 -9.33 -5.24 -18.46
C LEU A 581 -9.03 -3.80 -18.88
N ARG A 582 -8.89 -3.52 -20.19
CA ARG A 582 -8.40 -2.23 -20.67
C ARG A 582 -9.44 -1.13 -20.54
N THR A 583 -9.09 -0.04 -19.85
CA THR A 583 -9.78 1.25 -19.94
C THR A 583 -8.87 2.29 -20.62
N GLY A 584 -9.39 3.48 -20.90
CA GLY A 584 -8.56 4.58 -21.42
C GLY A 584 -7.54 5.12 -20.41
N VAL A 585 -7.69 4.80 -19.11
CA VAL A 585 -6.89 5.33 -18.02
C VAL A 585 -6.13 4.25 -17.25
N GLY A 586 -6.08 3.03 -17.76
CA GLY A 586 -5.36 1.89 -17.23
C GLY A 586 -6.20 0.62 -17.14
N PRO A 587 -5.58 -0.55 -16.92
CA PRO A 587 -6.31 -1.80 -16.74
C PRO A 587 -6.96 -1.85 -15.36
N VAL A 588 -8.23 -2.28 -15.31
CA VAL A 588 -8.92 -2.53 -14.03
C VAL A 588 -8.36 -3.77 -13.34
N VAL A 589 -8.31 -3.75 -12.01
CA VAL A 589 -7.77 -4.88 -11.25
C VAL A 589 -8.75 -6.04 -11.10
N ALA A 590 -10.06 -5.78 -11.21
CA ALA A 590 -11.07 -6.82 -11.31
C ALA A 590 -12.15 -6.41 -12.31
N ASN A 591 -12.62 -7.39 -13.09
CA ASN A 591 -13.75 -7.24 -14.01
C ASN A 591 -14.73 -8.38 -13.79
N ALA A 592 -15.83 -8.09 -13.13
CA ALA A 592 -16.89 -9.03 -12.82
C ALA A 592 -18.00 -9.10 -13.88
N ALA A 593 -17.90 -8.38 -15.00
CA ALA A 593 -18.95 -8.33 -16.02
C ALA A 593 -19.35 -9.70 -16.58
N CYS A 594 -18.37 -10.63 -16.66
CA CYS A 594 -18.61 -12.01 -17.04
C CYS A 594 -18.85 -12.96 -15.85
N SER A 595 -18.99 -12.47 -14.63
CA SER A 595 -19.36 -13.33 -13.49
C SER A 595 -20.76 -13.91 -13.66
N PRO A 596 -20.98 -15.18 -13.31
CA PRO A 596 -22.32 -15.75 -13.26
C PRO A 596 -23.15 -15.19 -12.08
N ASP A 597 -22.50 -14.64 -11.05
CA ASP A 597 -23.14 -14.05 -9.87
C ASP A 597 -23.23 -12.51 -10.02
N PRO A 598 -24.44 -11.95 -10.11
CA PRO A 598 -24.63 -10.50 -10.16
C PRO A 598 -24.16 -9.74 -8.90
N GLY A 599 -24.08 -10.39 -7.74
CA GLY A 599 -23.57 -9.79 -6.50
C GLY A 599 -22.16 -9.25 -6.66
N HIS A 600 -21.33 -9.88 -7.51
CA HIS A 600 -20.00 -9.42 -7.81
C HIS A 600 -19.95 -8.09 -8.60
N TRP A 601 -21.03 -7.67 -9.28
CA TRP A 601 -21.03 -6.41 -10.03
C TRP A 601 -21.01 -5.19 -9.10
N GLU A 602 -21.60 -5.29 -7.91
CA GLU A 602 -21.56 -4.25 -6.89
C GLU A 602 -20.32 -4.36 -6.01
N THR A 603 -20.06 -5.57 -5.48
CA THR A 603 -18.95 -5.81 -4.55
C THR A 603 -17.56 -5.62 -5.17
N LEU A 604 -17.43 -5.76 -6.50
CA LEU A 604 -16.22 -5.51 -7.29
C LEU A 604 -16.43 -4.42 -8.35
N GLY A 605 -17.35 -3.49 -8.10
CA GLY A 605 -17.61 -2.32 -8.93
C GLY A 605 -16.55 -1.23 -8.80
N ARG A 606 -16.77 -0.08 -9.46
CA ARG A 606 -15.86 1.07 -9.49
C ARG A 606 -15.68 1.79 -8.15
N GLY A 607 -16.59 1.57 -7.20
CA GLY A 607 -16.50 2.09 -5.83
C GLY A 607 -15.82 1.14 -4.85
N ALA A 608 -15.48 -0.07 -5.27
CA ALA A 608 -14.83 -1.07 -4.44
C ALA A 608 -13.30 -0.96 -4.56
N TYR A 609 -12.60 -1.00 -3.44
CA TYR A 609 -11.16 -0.80 -3.34
C TYR A 609 -10.35 -1.78 -4.22
N HIS A 610 -10.80 -3.04 -4.35
CA HIS A 610 -10.22 -4.07 -5.23
C HIS A 610 -11.14 -4.46 -6.40
N GLY A 611 -12.03 -3.56 -6.81
CA GLY A 611 -13.00 -3.78 -7.87
C GLY A 611 -12.52 -3.30 -9.24
N ALA A 612 -13.45 -2.73 -10.02
CA ALA A 612 -13.17 -2.18 -11.35
C ALA A 612 -12.46 -0.80 -11.25
N VAL A 613 -11.29 -0.78 -10.63
CA VAL A 613 -10.43 0.38 -10.39
C VAL A 613 -9.03 0.09 -10.91
N VAL A 614 -8.22 1.12 -11.10
CA VAL A 614 -6.84 1.00 -11.57
C VAL A 614 -5.88 1.22 -10.41
N TRP A 615 -5.01 0.26 -10.16
CA TRP A 615 -3.94 0.35 -9.17
C TRP A 615 -2.60 0.69 -9.84
N SER A 616 -1.91 1.69 -9.32
CA SER A 616 -0.63 2.17 -9.86
C SER A 616 0.42 1.06 -9.93
N TRP A 617 0.60 0.30 -8.84
CA TRP A 617 1.62 -0.76 -8.76
C TRP A 617 1.31 -1.97 -9.65
N GLN A 618 0.02 -2.32 -9.84
CA GLN A 618 -0.38 -3.37 -10.77
C GLN A 618 -0.04 -2.99 -12.22
N SER A 619 -0.32 -1.76 -12.60
CA SER A 619 0.09 -1.22 -13.90
C SER A 619 1.63 -1.22 -14.06
N ALA A 620 2.36 -0.85 -13.01
CA ALA A 620 3.81 -0.88 -12.99
C ALA A 620 4.37 -2.31 -13.11
N MET A 621 3.77 -3.28 -12.42
CA MET A 621 4.17 -4.69 -12.47
C MET A 621 3.91 -5.29 -13.85
N LEU A 622 2.80 -4.97 -14.51
CA LEU A 622 2.54 -5.34 -15.91
C LEU A 622 3.64 -4.80 -16.82
N ARG A 623 3.97 -3.50 -16.73
CA ARG A 623 5.03 -2.88 -17.53
C ARG A 623 6.39 -3.53 -17.26
N ALA A 624 6.77 -3.70 -15.99
CA ALA A 624 8.05 -4.32 -15.61
C ALA A 624 8.15 -5.78 -16.07
N GLY A 625 7.05 -6.54 -15.97
CA GLY A 625 6.97 -7.92 -16.42
C GLY A 625 7.11 -8.07 -17.93
N LEU A 626 6.36 -7.27 -18.70
CA LEU A 626 6.49 -7.24 -20.16
C LEU A 626 7.90 -6.82 -20.60
N ALA A 627 8.46 -5.77 -19.98
CA ALA A 627 9.82 -5.33 -20.26
C ALA A 627 10.87 -6.42 -19.99
N ARG A 628 10.69 -7.21 -18.92
CA ARG A 628 11.56 -8.34 -18.58
C ARG A 628 11.52 -9.44 -19.62
N LEU A 629 10.34 -9.77 -20.13
CA LEU A 629 10.14 -10.89 -21.05
C LEU A 629 10.43 -10.55 -22.51
N LEU A 630 10.30 -9.29 -22.90
CA LEU A 630 10.40 -8.83 -24.28
C LEU A 630 11.68 -9.26 -25.00
N PRO A 631 12.91 -9.19 -24.41
CA PRO A 631 14.11 -9.66 -25.09
C PRO A 631 14.08 -11.13 -25.49
N ARG A 632 13.49 -11.98 -24.67
CA ARG A 632 13.29 -13.42 -24.95
C ARG A 632 12.37 -13.62 -26.14
N PHE A 633 11.20 -12.97 -26.13
CA PHE A 633 10.19 -13.17 -27.17
C PHE A 633 10.54 -12.48 -28.50
N ARG A 634 11.35 -11.41 -28.49
CA ARG A 634 11.93 -10.89 -29.74
C ARG A 634 12.73 -11.93 -30.52
N GLN A 635 13.33 -12.90 -29.83
CA GLN A 635 14.09 -13.99 -30.46
C GLN A 635 13.22 -15.20 -30.78
N GLN A 636 12.26 -15.55 -29.92
CA GLN A 636 11.49 -16.79 -29.99
C GLN A 636 10.19 -16.65 -30.79
N ASP A 637 9.51 -15.51 -30.67
CA ASP A 637 8.22 -15.21 -31.30
C ASP A 637 8.10 -13.68 -31.57
N PRO A 638 8.60 -13.20 -32.71
CA PRO A 638 8.56 -11.76 -33.04
C PRO A 638 7.14 -11.18 -33.12
N ALA A 639 6.13 -11.98 -33.48
CA ALA A 639 4.75 -11.53 -33.57
C ALA A 639 4.18 -11.27 -32.16
N LEU A 640 4.43 -12.16 -31.23
CA LEU A 640 4.09 -11.98 -29.82
C LEU A 640 4.83 -10.78 -29.20
N ALA A 641 6.13 -10.64 -29.54
CA ALA A 641 6.93 -9.50 -29.08
C ALA A 641 6.35 -8.14 -29.54
N GLN A 642 5.87 -8.06 -30.80
CA GLN A 642 5.21 -6.86 -31.32
C GLN A 642 3.92 -6.54 -30.56
N ARG A 643 3.13 -7.52 -30.19
CA ARG A 643 1.93 -7.33 -29.35
C ARG A 643 2.33 -6.83 -27.94
N MET A 644 3.38 -7.42 -27.34
CA MET A 644 3.91 -6.97 -26.04
C MET A 644 4.34 -5.49 -26.08
N GLU A 645 5.01 -5.07 -27.15
CA GLU A 645 5.42 -3.66 -27.37
C GLU A 645 4.21 -2.73 -27.47
N THR A 646 3.17 -3.16 -28.20
CA THR A 646 1.92 -2.39 -28.34
C THR A 646 1.22 -2.22 -26.99
N VAL A 647 1.06 -3.30 -26.21
CA VAL A 647 0.46 -3.25 -24.87
C VAL A 647 1.29 -2.41 -23.91
N LEU A 648 2.62 -2.50 -23.98
CA LEU A 648 3.53 -1.69 -23.17
C LEU A 648 3.35 -0.19 -23.45
N ALA A 649 3.25 0.19 -24.73
CA ALA A 649 2.97 1.56 -25.14
C ALA A 649 1.60 2.05 -24.68
N ASP A 650 0.56 1.20 -24.76
CA ASP A 650 -0.80 1.55 -24.30
C ASP A 650 -0.88 1.72 -22.79
N LEU A 651 -0.19 0.86 -22.01
CA LEU A 651 -0.07 1.00 -20.57
C LEU A 651 0.64 2.31 -20.18
N ALA A 652 1.70 2.69 -20.88
CA ALA A 652 2.39 3.95 -20.65
C ALA A 652 1.48 5.14 -20.98
N ALA A 653 0.82 5.13 -22.14
CA ALA A 653 -0.11 6.18 -22.57
C ALA A 653 -1.32 6.32 -21.64
N SER A 654 -1.84 5.22 -21.07
CA SER A 654 -2.95 5.26 -20.13
C SER A 654 -2.56 5.92 -18.79
N GLN A 655 -1.33 5.69 -18.32
CA GLN A 655 -0.79 6.38 -17.15
C GLN A 655 -0.57 7.89 -17.40
N GLU A 656 -0.16 8.28 -18.62
CA GLU A 656 -0.09 9.70 -18.98
C GLU A 656 -1.48 10.37 -18.97
N ARG A 657 -2.51 9.68 -19.48
CA ARG A 657 -3.90 10.17 -19.43
C ARG A 657 -4.46 10.27 -18.01
N ALA A 658 -4.00 9.43 -17.07
CA ALA A 658 -4.36 9.54 -15.65
C ALA A 658 -3.72 10.76 -14.97
N GLY A 659 -2.69 11.38 -15.58
CA GLY A 659 -2.04 12.59 -15.05
C GLY A 659 -1.41 12.36 -13.67
N ASP A 660 -1.67 13.28 -12.75
CA ASP A 660 -1.11 13.22 -11.40
C ASP A 660 -1.62 12.01 -10.59
N LEU A 661 -2.82 11.51 -10.89
CA LEU A 661 -3.38 10.31 -10.25
C LEU A 661 -2.53 9.05 -10.46
N ALA A 662 -1.71 9.01 -11.51
CA ALA A 662 -0.82 7.89 -11.73
C ALA A 662 0.31 7.77 -10.68
N ALA A 663 0.51 8.79 -9.83
CA ALA A 663 1.39 8.74 -8.66
C ALA A 663 0.67 8.31 -7.38
N SER A 664 -0.66 8.34 -7.38
CA SER A 664 -1.50 7.91 -6.28
C SER A 664 -1.54 6.38 -6.16
N GLU A 665 -2.06 5.88 -5.07
CA GLU A 665 -2.24 4.44 -4.82
C GLU A 665 -3.12 3.78 -5.88
N LEU A 666 -4.31 4.33 -6.07
CA LEU A 666 -5.29 3.88 -7.06
C LEU A 666 -6.19 5.03 -7.50
N TRP A 667 -6.83 4.84 -8.64
CA TRP A 667 -7.86 5.74 -9.17
C TRP A 667 -8.99 4.96 -9.80
N THR A 668 -10.12 5.62 -9.97
CA THR A 668 -11.26 5.07 -10.72
C THR A 668 -11.51 5.89 -11.98
N PHE A 669 -12.60 5.64 -12.66
CA PHE A 669 -12.94 6.32 -13.92
C PHE A 669 -14.42 6.59 -14.05
N GLU A 670 -14.72 7.60 -14.85
CA GLU A 670 -16.06 7.88 -15.37
C GLU A 670 -16.04 7.91 -16.90
N VAL A 671 -17.21 7.77 -17.50
CA VAL A 671 -17.41 7.93 -18.95
C VAL A 671 -18.10 9.27 -19.17
N GLU A 672 -17.36 10.22 -19.71
CA GLU A 672 -17.86 11.55 -20.03
C GLU A 672 -17.63 11.86 -21.51
N SER A 673 -18.66 12.37 -22.18
CA SER A 673 -18.59 12.75 -23.60
C SER A 673 -18.03 11.65 -24.52
N GLY A 674 -18.31 10.39 -24.22
CA GLY A 674 -17.84 9.23 -25.00
C GLY A 674 -16.36 8.90 -24.83
N SER A 675 -15.74 9.30 -23.73
CA SER A 675 -14.34 9.00 -23.40
C SER A 675 -14.16 8.62 -21.93
N TRP A 676 -13.06 7.91 -21.64
CA TRP A 676 -12.65 7.57 -20.29
C TRP A 676 -12.00 8.78 -19.61
N GLN A 677 -12.43 9.11 -18.41
CA GLN A 677 -11.82 10.14 -17.55
C GLN A 677 -11.36 9.51 -16.26
N ALA A 678 -10.10 9.72 -15.88
CA ALA A 678 -9.59 9.31 -14.56
C ALA A 678 -10.11 10.26 -13.48
N ILE A 679 -10.62 9.70 -12.40
CA ILE A 679 -11.05 10.45 -11.22
C ILE A 679 -10.43 9.86 -9.95
N PRO A 680 -10.15 10.67 -8.91
CA PRO A 680 -9.63 10.18 -7.63
C PRO A 680 -10.57 9.15 -7.03
N PHE A 681 -10.02 8.06 -6.50
CA PHE A 681 -10.81 7.06 -5.77
C PHE A 681 -11.40 7.67 -4.49
N GLY A 682 -12.64 7.31 -4.17
CA GLY A 682 -13.37 7.88 -3.03
C GLY A 682 -14.06 9.22 -3.32
N THR A 683 -14.05 9.68 -4.59
CA THR A 683 -14.77 10.87 -5.07
C THR A 683 -15.81 10.47 -6.12
N GLY A 684 -16.77 11.37 -6.43
CA GLY A 684 -17.82 11.12 -7.42
C GLY A 684 -18.99 10.31 -6.88
N THR A 685 -19.71 9.61 -7.77
CA THR A 685 -20.93 8.87 -7.46
C THR A 685 -20.69 7.50 -6.80
N ALA A 686 -19.45 7.02 -6.81
CA ALA A 686 -19.05 5.71 -6.32
C ALA A 686 -18.19 5.84 -5.06
N THR A 687 -18.77 6.36 -3.96
CA THR A 687 -18.02 6.53 -2.70
C THR A 687 -18.23 5.35 -1.76
N SER A 688 -17.12 4.69 -1.38
CA SER A 688 -17.10 3.69 -0.30
C SER A 688 -16.78 4.27 1.08
N GLY A 689 -16.54 5.60 1.19
CA GLY A 689 -15.98 6.23 2.38
C GLY A 689 -14.46 6.08 2.50
N ASP A 690 -13.84 5.23 1.67
CA ASP A 690 -12.41 5.12 1.50
C ASP A 690 -11.88 6.15 0.50
N GLU A 691 -10.62 6.49 0.61
CA GLU A 691 -9.92 7.36 -0.34
C GLU A 691 -8.52 6.81 -0.63
N SER A 692 -7.97 7.17 -1.78
CA SER A 692 -6.61 6.83 -2.18
C SER A 692 -5.57 7.50 -1.28
N ASN A 693 -4.39 6.91 -1.20
CA ASN A 693 -3.23 7.51 -0.57
C ASN A 693 -2.40 8.24 -1.64
N PRO A 694 -2.12 9.54 -1.49
CA PRO A 694 -1.44 10.32 -2.54
C PRO A 694 0.00 9.89 -2.79
N VAL A 695 0.66 9.30 -1.78
CA VAL A 695 2.00 8.72 -1.90
C VAL A 695 2.00 7.36 -1.21
N GLN A 696 2.05 6.31 -2.02
CA GLN A 696 2.15 4.92 -1.57
C GLN A 696 3.50 4.35 -2.02
N LEU A 697 4.11 3.48 -1.22
CA LEU A 697 5.44 2.93 -1.48
C LEU A 697 5.55 2.32 -2.89
N TRP A 698 4.63 1.44 -3.24
CA TRP A 698 4.56 0.79 -4.56
C TRP A 698 4.07 1.71 -5.71
N SER A 699 3.67 2.95 -5.41
CA SER A 699 3.38 3.96 -6.44
C SER A 699 4.61 4.81 -6.81
N THR A 700 5.69 4.76 -6.02
CA THR A 700 6.93 5.52 -6.25
C THR A 700 7.86 4.87 -7.29
N VAL A 701 7.37 3.88 -8.04
CA VAL A 701 8.17 3.01 -8.92
C VAL A 701 8.50 3.61 -10.29
N HIS A 702 7.98 4.78 -10.62
CA HIS A 702 8.17 5.41 -11.93
C HIS A 702 9.64 5.53 -12.38
N PRO A 703 10.61 5.98 -11.55
CA PRO A 703 12.02 6.06 -11.97
C PRO A 703 12.57 4.69 -12.40
N ALA A 704 12.18 3.62 -11.73
CA ALA A 704 12.62 2.27 -12.09
C ALA A 704 12.02 1.80 -13.43
N LEU A 705 10.79 2.17 -13.76
CA LEU A 705 10.18 1.90 -15.06
C LEU A 705 10.93 2.63 -16.18
N VAL A 706 11.26 3.91 -15.98
CA VAL A 706 12.06 4.69 -16.95
C VAL A 706 13.43 4.05 -17.19
N LEU A 707 14.09 3.58 -16.14
CA LEU A 707 15.38 2.90 -16.27
C LEU A 707 15.29 1.57 -17.03
N ARG A 708 14.24 0.77 -16.78
CA ARG A 708 13.97 -0.49 -17.52
C ARG A 708 13.73 -0.23 -19.00
N GLU A 709 12.91 0.76 -19.33
CA GLU A 709 12.60 1.14 -20.72
C GLU A 709 13.87 1.67 -21.46
N ARG A 710 14.69 2.49 -20.79
CA ARG A 710 16.00 2.92 -21.34
C ARG A 710 16.91 1.73 -21.61
N ALA A 711 16.93 0.73 -20.74
CA ALA A 711 17.74 -0.49 -20.94
C ALA A 711 17.26 -1.29 -22.16
N LEU A 712 15.95 -1.43 -22.36
CA LEU A 712 15.36 -2.09 -23.56
C LEU A 712 15.74 -1.38 -24.87
N LEU A 713 15.74 -0.04 -24.88
CA LEU A 713 16.12 0.75 -26.06
C LEU A 713 17.62 0.64 -26.37
N ARG A 714 18.49 0.53 -25.36
CA ARG A 714 19.94 0.30 -25.53
C ARG A 714 20.21 -1.08 -26.11
N GLY A 715 19.54 -2.11 -25.59
CA GLY A 715 19.66 -3.48 -26.08
C GLY A 715 19.19 -3.66 -27.53
N ALA A 716 18.17 -2.89 -27.97
CA ALA A 716 17.68 -2.90 -29.34
C ALA A 716 18.64 -2.20 -30.34
N ARG A 717 19.54 -1.32 -29.85
CA ARG A 717 20.49 -0.58 -30.71
C ARG A 717 21.89 -1.23 -30.78
N ALA A 718 22.16 -2.25 -29.97
CA ALA A 718 23.41 -2.99 -30.08
C ALA A 718 23.38 -3.85 -31.35
N PRO A 719 24.25 -3.61 -32.36
CA PRO A 719 24.33 -4.49 -33.52
C PRO A 719 24.72 -5.89 -33.03
N GLY A 720 24.03 -6.92 -33.54
CA GLY A 720 24.24 -8.30 -33.15
C GLY A 720 25.73 -8.66 -33.10
N ARG A 721 26.20 -9.10 -31.96
CA ARG A 721 27.44 -9.84 -31.77
C ARG A 721 27.20 -11.31 -31.80
#